data_8139a303494fdd78836fde76a97a4750
#
_entry.id   8139a303494fdd78836fde76a97a4750
#
_cell.length_a   1.000
_cell.length_b   1.000
_cell.length_c   1.000
_cell.angle_alpha   90.00
_cell.angle_beta   90.00
_cell.angle_gamma   90.00
#
_symmetry.space_group_name_H-M   'P 1'
#
loop_
_entity.id
_entity.type
_entity.pdbx_description
1 polymer ?
#
loop_
_entity_poly.entity_id
_entity_poly.type
_entity_poly.pdbx_seq_one_letter_code
_entity_poly.pdbx_strand_id
1 'polypeptide(L)'
;MTKTFFSTVVLAASLVAGQSAPPRPSSAANKLPQIQSQSLRIEFDKNMRSRVVARLNGKEVSLGAFSDAETVQGNERSWYNFTLNSQAHERVTDNYGGGEKLTLTGSSGTLRKNLSVIIYDEFPNLALFDVTYTNTGKSQLKIRGWNNNSYTIDAQHGSAKVPFWSFQSGSYERRPNWLVPLHPGFAQQNYLGMNASDYGGGTPIIDVWRRDVGIGVGHVEPRPRLVSLPVSMPNARQARVGVQYRRDQSLQAGESFHTFRTFVTVHDRDYFQTLLTYRRFMSKQGFQMAKAPESAFGAIWCAWGYGRNFKPQQVYDTLPAVKRMGFTWVTLDDGWQNNYGDWQLDAKKFPHGEADIKAMVNRIHQEGFKAQLWWSPLSAVPDSKLLTEEPELALENQDGSRRKISWWDSDYLCPAVPRVVEYHKALVRKILLDWGFDGLKLDGQHMNGIPACYNPAHHHKRPEESVEALPDFFREIYDAAQSAKPGSLVEFCPCGTSYSFFTMPHFNMSVASDPTSSFQVRSKGKTIKGLMGDDVPYFGDHVELSDNHDDFASALAIGGVVGTQFVLPSLVDKHGKFDLTPEREKNYQKWLQLYQEKSLSRGQYLGTLYDIGFDLPETHVIRKNQKMYYAFFAEQWTGNLELRGLDDRAYHVVDYIDGKDFGIVRGPIAHFTAGFSKHLLVEATSK
;
A
#
# COMPACT_ATOMS: atom_id res chain seq x y z
N MET A 1 59.87 42.83 39.40
CA MET A 1 61.13 42.19 39.80
C MET A 1 61.03 40.77 39.28
N THR A 2 61.75 40.15 38.37
CA THR A 2 63.10 40.30 37.88
C THR A 2 63.10 39.77 36.42
N LYS A 3 63.79 40.51 35.56
CA LYS A 3 64.13 40.11 34.19
C LYS A 3 65.19 39.02 34.20
N THR A 4 65.19 38.10 33.21
CA THR A 4 66.49 37.62 32.68
C THR A 4 66.34 37.25 31.21
N PHE A 5 67.25 37.79 30.42
CA PHE A 5 67.57 37.64 29.00
C PHE A 5 68.41 36.36 28.75
N PHE A 6 68.37 35.86 27.51
CA PHE A 6 69.53 35.33 26.72
C PHE A 6 68.99 34.26 25.72
N SER A 7 69.40 34.08 24.52
CA SER A 7 70.34 34.69 23.57
C SER A 7 70.22 33.91 22.28
N THR A 8 70.26 34.59 21.20
CA THR A 8 70.18 34.09 19.82
C THR A 8 71.44 33.32 19.42
N VAL A 9 71.27 32.13 18.80
CA VAL A 9 72.31 31.53 17.97
C VAL A 9 71.79 31.33 16.57
N VAL A 10 72.38 32.03 15.62
CA VAL A 10 72.18 31.90 14.18
C VAL A 10 73.10 30.82 13.68
N LEU A 11 72.54 29.76 13.09
CA LEU A 11 73.27 28.84 12.24
C LEU A 11 72.78 28.96 10.80
N ALA A 12 73.65 29.44 9.91
CA ALA A 12 73.48 29.47 8.48
C ALA A 12 73.66 28.03 7.91
N ALA A 13 72.69 27.49 7.24
CA ALA A 13 72.77 26.30 6.45
C ALA A 13 72.42 26.55 5.00
N SER A 14 73.32 26.26 4.11
CA SER A 14 73.29 26.46 2.66
C SER A 14 72.11 25.78 1.96
N LEU A 15 71.39 26.53 1.13
CA LEU A 15 70.40 26.00 0.19
C LEU A 15 71.07 25.27 -0.96
N VAL A 16 70.81 23.97 -1.05
CA VAL A 16 70.96 23.23 -2.31
C VAL A 16 69.60 23.17 -2.98
N ALA A 17 69.41 23.87 -4.09
CA ALA A 17 68.24 23.85 -4.92
C ALA A 17 68.12 22.51 -5.64
N GLY A 18 67.30 21.59 -5.10
CA GLY A 18 66.82 20.41 -5.79
C GLY A 18 65.61 20.79 -6.64
N GLN A 19 65.75 20.79 -7.95
CA GLN A 19 64.64 20.90 -8.89
C GLN A 19 63.74 19.68 -8.71
N SER A 20 62.56 19.85 -8.07
CA SER A 20 61.49 18.89 -8.08
C SER A 20 60.83 18.87 -9.46
N ALA A 21 60.85 17.73 -10.13
CA ALA A 21 60.07 17.50 -11.34
C ALA A 21 58.58 17.76 -11.09
N PRO A 22 57.82 18.33 -12.06
CA PRO A 22 56.39 18.58 -11.91
C PRO A 22 55.68 17.24 -11.67
N PRO A 23 54.64 17.21 -10.79
CA PRO A 23 53.89 16.00 -10.56
C PRO A 23 53.28 15.54 -11.89
N ARG A 24 53.53 14.29 -12.28
CA ARG A 24 52.83 13.67 -13.38
C ARG A 24 51.32 13.76 -13.09
N PRO A 25 50.47 14.17 -14.05
CA PRO A 25 49.04 14.09 -13.88
C PRO A 25 48.71 12.62 -13.65
N SER A 26 48.15 12.30 -12.49
CA SER A 26 47.59 11.00 -12.24
C SER A 26 46.50 10.78 -13.31
N SER A 27 46.61 9.72 -14.07
CA SER A 27 45.59 9.24 -14.97
C SER A 27 44.34 8.90 -14.08
N ALA A 28 43.54 9.89 -13.79
CA ALA A 28 42.18 9.63 -13.28
C ALA A 28 41.48 8.84 -14.40
N ALA A 29 41.49 7.52 -14.29
CA ALA A 29 40.62 6.69 -15.09
C ALA A 29 39.25 7.36 -15.08
N ASN A 30 38.63 7.58 -16.26
CA ASN A 30 37.36 8.25 -16.47
C ASN A 30 36.29 7.47 -15.71
N LYS A 31 36.18 7.69 -14.39
CA LYS A 31 35.21 7.03 -13.52
C LYS A 31 33.87 7.61 -13.86
N LEU A 32 32.91 6.76 -14.23
CA LEU A 32 31.55 7.18 -14.53
C LEU A 32 30.95 7.95 -13.34
N PRO A 33 30.15 9.00 -13.58
CA PRO A 33 29.37 9.64 -12.52
C PRO A 33 28.56 8.58 -11.79
N GLN A 34 28.64 8.57 -10.46
CA GLN A 34 27.92 7.59 -9.65
C GLN A 34 27.63 8.13 -8.26
N ILE A 35 26.53 7.67 -7.68
CA ILE A 35 26.21 7.82 -6.25
C ILE A 35 26.03 6.43 -5.66
N GLN A 36 26.51 6.20 -4.43
CA GLN A 36 26.46 4.89 -3.82
C GLN A 36 26.32 4.93 -2.31
N SER A 37 25.73 3.87 -1.79
CA SER A 37 25.65 3.51 -0.37
C SER A 37 26.23 2.10 -0.17
N GLN A 38 26.01 1.56 1.03
CA GLN A 38 26.30 0.14 1.31
C GLN A 38 25.39 -0.83 0.54
N SER A 39 24.18 -0.42 0.14
CA SER A 39 23.17 -1.31 -0.45
C SER A 39 22.85 -1.03 -1.91
N LEU A 40 23.15 0.15 -2.40
CA LEU A 40 22.74 0.63 -3.73
C LEU A 40 23.81 1.49 -4.37
N ARG A 41 24.00 1.33 -5.69
CA ARG A 41 24.76 2.26 -6.53
C ARG A 41 23.97 2.60 -7.79
N ILE A 42 23.89 3.90 -8.10
CA ILE A 42 23.37 4.41 -9.38
C ILE A 42 24.53 4.96 -10.17
N GLU A 43 24.72 4.46 -11.37
CA GLU A 43 25.79 4.87 -12.29
C GLU A 43 25.19 5.58 -13.51
N PHE A 44 25.90 6.58 -14.03
CA PHE A 44 25.49 7.36 -15.20
C PHE A 44 26.59 7.31 -16.28
N ASP A 45 26.16 7.26 -17.54
CA ASP A 45 27.07 7.39 -18.67
C ASP A 45 27.14 8.83 -19.20
N LYS A 46 27.96 9.06 -20.24
CA LYS A 46 28.13 10.36 -20.90
C LYS A 46 26.83 10.93 -21.53
N ASN A 47 25.82 10.10 -21.71
CA ASN A 47 24.51 10.47 -22.24
C ASN A 47 23.45 10.61 -21.13
N MET A 48 23.90 10.69 -19.85
CA MET A 48 23.03 10.70 -18.68
C MET A 48 22.02 9.54 -18.64
N ARG A 49 22.32 8.41 -19.28
CA ARG A 49 21.61 7.15 -19.06
C ARG A 49 22.10 6.55 -17.76
N SER A 50 21.18 5.95 -17.01
CA SER A 50 21.52 5.38 -15.71
C SER A 50 21.31 3.87 -15.67
N ARG A 51 22.01 3.21 -14.74
CA ARG A 51 21.75 1.82 -14.36
C ARG A 51 21.81 1.67 -12.86
N VAL A 52 21.08 0.68 -12.38
CA VAL A 52 20.97 0.34 -10.96
C VAL A 52 21.82 -0.88 -10.67
N VAL A 53 22.65 -0.79 -9.63
CA VAL A 53 23.45 -1.89 -9.11
C VAL A 53 23.06 -2.11 -7.66
N ALA A 54 22.49 -3.26 -7.34
CA ALA A 54 22.21 -3.66 -5.98
C ALA A 54 23.49 -4.22 -5.33
N ARG A 55 23.73 -3.88 -4.06
CA ARG A 55 24.86 -4.30 -3.24
C ARG A 55 24.33 -4.98 -1.99
N LEU A 56 24.03 -6.26 -2.13
CA LEU A 56 23.27 -7.02 -1.14
C LEU A 56 24.09 -8.25 -0.69
N ASN A 57 24.15 -8.47 0.62
CA ASN A 57 24.84 -9.64 1.20
C ASN A 57 26.28 -9.81 0.70
N GLY A 58 27.01 -8.69 0.54
CA GLY A 58 28.40 -8.68 0.05
C GLY A 58 28.57 -8.97 -1.46
N LYS A 59 27.47 -9.01 -2.21
CA LYS A 59 27.46 -9.21 -3.67
C LYS A 59 26.95 -7.97 -4.38
N GLU A 60 27.50 -7.72 -5.57
CA GLU A 60 26.99 -6.70 -6.49
C GLU A 60 26.21 -7.37 -7.63
N VAL A 61 24.97 -6.90 -7.83
CA VAL A 61 24.09 -7.38 -8.90
C VAL A 61 23.68 -6.20 -9.76
N SER A 62 24.18 -6.13 -10.99
CA SER A 62 23.67 -5.17 -11.98
C SER A 62 22.30 -5.62 -12.45
N LEU A 63 21.30 -4.74 -12.29
CA LEU A 63 19.91 -5.08 -12.64
C LEU A 63 19.65 -5.01 -14.15
N GLY A 64 20.51 -4.34 -14.93
CA GLY A 64 20.38 -4.23 -16.38
C GLY A 64 21.44 -3.32 -16.99
N ALA A 65 21.30 -3.05 -18.28
CA ALA A 65 22.14 -2.11 -19.01
C ALA A 65 21.76 -0.66 -18.67
N PHE A 66 22.57 0.30 -19.13
CA PHE A 66 22.23 1.73 -19.08
C PHE A 66 20.92 2.01 -19.83
N SER A 67 19.98 2.65 -19.18
CA SER A 67 18.66 3.01 -19.67
C SER A 67 18.48 4.52 -19.77
N ASP A 68 17.71 5.00 -20.75
CA ASP A 68 17.19 6.37 -20.78
C ASP A 68 16.07 6.49 -19.72
N ALA A 69 16.45 6.50 -18.43
CA ALA A 69 15.53 6.37 -17.34
C ALA A 69 14.68 7.63 -17.11
N GLU A 70 15.20 8.81 -17.42
CA GLU A 70 14.52 10.10 -17.32
C GLU A 70 14.40 10.75 -18.70
N THR A 71 13.16 10.80 -19.23
CA THR A 71 12.85 11.29 -20.57
C THR A 71 11.67 12.24 -20.58
N VAL A 72 11.57 13.08 -21.62
CA VAL A 72 10.43 13.97 -21.85
C VAL A 72 9.82 13.65 -23.21
N GLN A 73 8.50 13.62 -23.25
CA GLN A 73 7.72 13.42 -24.46
C GLN A 73 7.10 14.74 -24.90
N GLY A 74 7.32 15.12 -26.14
CA GLY A 74 6.66 16.24 -26.79
C GLY A 74 5.74 15.78 -27.93
N ASN A 75 5.10 16.76 -28.59
CA ASN A 75 4.20 16.48 -29.71
C ASN A 75 4.94 15.95 -30.93
N GLU A 76 6.07 16.57 -31.27
CA GLU A 76 6.83 16.27 -32.49
C GLU A 76 8.02 15.35 -32.26
N ARG A 77 8.56 15.35 -31.03
CA ARG A 77 9.73 14.57 -30.66
C ARG A 77 9.74 14.24 -29.18
N SER A 78 10.53 13.22 -28.82
CA SER A 78 10.91 12.92 -27.44
C SER A 78 12.37 13.30 -27.19
N TRP A 79 12.67 13.76 -25.96
CA TRP A 79 14.03 14.05 -25.53
C TRP A 79 14.56 12.92 -24.65
N TYR A 80 15.59 12.32 -25.09
CA TYR A 80 16.41 11.31 -24.45
C TYR A 80 17.87 11.54 -24.84
N ASN A 81 18.83 10.75 -24.37
CA ASN A 81 20.26 10.94 -24.67
C ASN A 81 20.73 12.38 -24.38
N PHE A 82 20.63 12.81 -23.12
CA PHE A 82 21.13 14.10 -22.69
C PHE A 82 22.64 14.06 -22.56
N THR A 83 23.38 14.76 -23.39
CA THR A 83 24.83 14.86 -23.26
C THR A 83 25.19 15.51 -21.93
N LEU A 84 25.96 14.82 -21.11
CA LEU A 84 26.40 15.32 -19.79
C LEU A 84 27.34 16.52 -19.98
N ASN A 85 27.00 17.65 -19.33
CA ASN A 85 27.77 18.88 -19.36
C ASN A 85 28.57 19.07 -18.07
N SER A 86 27.98 18.79 -16.91
CA SER A 86 28.62 18.93 -15.61
C SER A 86 28.07 17.97 -14.57
N GLN A 87 28.87 17.74 -13.54
CA GLN A 87 28.50 16.96 -12.34
C GLN A 87 29.01 17.65 -11.08
N ALA A 88 28.24 17.51 -9.99
CA ALA A 88 28.64 17.92 -8.65
C ALA A 88 28.25 16.82 -7.65
N HIS A 89 29.11 16.61 -6.66
CA HIS A 89 28.85 15.65 -5.58
C HIS A 89 29.04 16.37 -4.26
N GLU A 90 28.04 16.28 -3.38
CA GLU A 90 28.05 16.98 -2.10
C GLU A 90 27.41 16.13 -1.00
N ARG A 91 27.83 16.38 0.24
CA ARG A 91 27.15 15.90 1.43
C ARG A 91 26.02 16.86 1.77
N VAL A 92 24.82 16.34 2.02
CA VAL A 92 23.64 17.12 2.39
C VAL A 92 23.14 16.71 3.78
N THR A 93 22.48 17.66 4.46
CA THR A 93 21.77 17.40 5.72
C THR A 93 20.49 18.22 5.71
N ASP A 94 19.37 17.56 5.88
CA ASP A 94 18.05 18.17 5.93
C ASP A 94 17.12 17.43 6.90
N ASN A 95 15.81 17.63 6.80
CA ASN A 95 14.81 17.00 7.67
C ASN A 95 14.77 15.47 7.59
N TYR A 96 15.37 14.87 6.54
CA TYR A 96 15.46 13.41 6.38
C TYR A 96 16.77 12.84 6.93
N GLY A 97 17.68 13.69 7.38
CA GLY A 97 18.99 13.34 7.93
C GLY A 97 20.15 13.69 7.01
N GLY A 98 21.31 13.10 7.29
CA GLY A 98 22.50 13.21 6.45
C GLY A 98 22.44 12.29 5.24
N GLY A 99 23.03 12.71 4.12
CA GLY A 99 23.06 11.90 2.90
C GLY A 99 24.07 12.41 1.88
N GLU A 100 24.29 11.61 0.86
CA GLU A 100 25.09 11.97 -0.33
C GLU A 100 24.16 12.45 -1.44
N LYS A 101 24.56 13.50 -2.16
CA LYS A 101 23.82 14.02 -3.31
C LYS A 101 24.73 14.15 -4.53
N LEU A 102 24.28 13.60 -5.64
CA LEU A 102 24.89 13.77 -6.96
C LEU A 102 23.97 14.63 -7.81
N THR A 103 24.49 15.73 -8.36
CA THR A 103 23.79 16.58 -9.32
C THR A 103 24.46 16.48 -10.69
N LEU A 104 23.64 16.22 -11.71
CA LEU A 104 24.06 16.11 -13.10
C LEU A 104 23.31 17.13 -13.95
N THR A 105 24.00 17.85 -14.83
CA THR A 105 23.39 18.75 -15.81
C THR A 105 23.78 18.29 -17.20
N GLY A 106 22.80 18.22 -18.10
CA GLY A 106 23.03 17.84 -19.49
C GLY A 106 22.00 18.43 -20.44
N SER A 107 22.23 18.28 -21.72
CA SER A 107 21.41 18.91 -22.77
C SER A 107 21.06 17.93 -23.86
N SER A 108 19.84 18.05 -24.41
CA SER A 108 19.37 17.36 -25.60
C SER A 108 18.64 18.37 -26.50
N GLY A 109 19.36 18.88 -27.52
CA GLY A 109 18.87 19.99 -28.33
C GLY A 109 18.61 21.24 -27.50
N THR A 110 17.38 21.75 -27.52
CA THR A 110 16.95 22.94 -26.78
C THR A 110 16.44 22.65 -25.37
N LEU A 111 16.49 21.41 -24.91
CA LEU A 111 16.06 21.04 -23.57
C LEU A 111 17.26 20.71 -22.67
N ARG A 112 17.41 21.42 -21.56
CA ARG A 112 18.39 21.14 -20.52
C ARG A 112 17.75 20.31 -19.42
N LYS A 113 18.41 19.22 -19.00
CA LYS A 113 18.04 18.38 -17.87
C LYS A 113 18.97 18.69 -16.69
N ASN A 114 18.39 18.93 -15.53
CA ASN A 114 19.09 18.98 -14.25
C ASN A 114 18.53 17.85 -13.38
N LEU A 115 19.37 16.88 -13.05
CA LEU A 115 19.01 15.69 -12.28
C LEU A 115 19.79 15.68 -10.98
N SER A 116 19.07 15.64 -9.84
CA SER A 116 19.66 15.35 -8.53
C SER A 116 19.26 13.96 -8.07
N VAL A 117 20.22 13.19 -7.58
CA VAL A 117 19.99 11.93 -6.90
C VAL A 117 20.52 12.02 -5.48
N ILE A 118 19.70 11.63 -4.50
CA ILE A 118 20.06 11.67 -3.07
C ILE A 118 19.89 10.27 -2.48
N ILE A 119 20.87 9.84 -1.69
CA ILE A 119 20.79 8.63 -0.84
C ILE A 119 21.05 9.06 0.59
N TYR A 120 20.06 8.93 1.47
CA TYR A 120 20.22 9.23 2.90
C TYR A 120 20.85 8.06 3.65
N ASP A 121 21.65 8.36 4.67
CA ASP A 121 22.35 7.35 5.48
C ASP A 121 21.38 6.37 6.15
N GLU A 122 20.20 6.86 6.59
CA GLU A 122 19.17 6.03 7.21
C GLU A 122 18.45 5.12 6.21
N PHE A 123 18.53 5.44 4.91
CA PHE A 123 17.86 4.72 3.83
C PHE A 123 18.87 4.29 2.75
N PRO A 124 19.85 3.43 3.09
CA PRO A 124 20.95 3.11 2.18
C PRO A 124 20.52 2.30 0.94
N ASN A 125 19.32 1.76 0.94
CA ASN A 125 18.73 1.03 -0.18
C ASN A 125 17.75 1.86 -1.02
N LEU A 126 17.59 3.17 -0.72
CA LEU A 126 16.64 4.08 -1.36
C LEU A 126 17.37 5.27 -1.99
N ALA A 127 17.23 5.47 -3.29
CA ALA A 127 17.68 6.68 -3.99
C ALA A 127 16.48 7.52 -4.41
N LEU A 128 16.52 8.81 -4.10
CA LEU A 128 15.50 9.80 -4.49
C LEU A 128 15.97 10.58 -5.71
N PHE A 129 15.06 10.82 -6.64
CA PHE A 129 15.33 11.52 -7.91
C PHE A 129 14.47 12.79 -8.01
N ASP A 130 15.14 13.92 -8.17
CA ASP A 130 14.54 15.22 -8.51
C ASP A 130 15.02 15.64 -9.90
N VAL A 131 14.10 15.86 -10.83
CA VAL A 131 14.44 16.21 -12.21
C VAL A 131 13.77 17.51 -12.63
N THR A 132 14.56 18.42 -13.17
CA THR A 132 14.08 19.68 -13.74
C THR A 132 14.46 19.76 -15.22
N TYR A 133 13.52 20.17 -16.04
CA TYR A 133 13.75 20.44 -17.45
C TYR A 133 13.53 21.90 -17.76
N THR A 134 14.48 22.53 -18.50
CA THR A 134 14.44 23.94 -18.89
C THR A 134 14.49 24.05 -20.41
N ASN A 135 13.56 24.81 -21.01
CA ASN A 135 13.63 25.17 -22.41
C ASN A 135 14.69 26.26 -22.62
N THR A 136 15.83 25.90 -23.16
CA THR A 136 16.93 26.85 -23.49
C THR A 136 16.84 27.37 -24.92
N GLY A 137 15.82 26.97 -25.66
CA GLY A 137 15.55 27.46 -27.03
C GLY A 137 14.83 28.80 -27.04
N LYS A 138 14.59 29.30 -28.23
CA LYS A 138 13.87 30.57 -28.47
C LYS A 138 12.38 30.38 -28.69
N SER A 139 11.92 29.16 -28.97
CA SER A 139 10.54 28.83 -29.26
C SER A 139 9.90 28.04 -28.15
N GLN A 140 8.57 28.17 -28.00
CA GLN A 140 7.77 27.34 -27.11
C GLN A 140 7.90 25.86 -27.46
N LEU A 141 7.98 25.02 -26.44
CA LEU A 141 7.90 23.55 -26.55
C LEU A 141 6.54 23.07 -26.05
N LYS A 142 5.94 22.13 -26.76
CA LYS A 142 4.72 21.42 -26.34
C LYS A 142 5.13 20.08 -25.75
N ILE A 143 4.92 19.89 -24.46
CA ILE A 143 5.25 18.71 -23.69
C ILE A 143 3.98 17.91 -23.45
N ARG A 144 4.01 16.60 -23.67
CA ARG A 144 2.91 15.64 -23.39
C ARG A 144 3.08 14.89 -22.08
N GLY A 145 4.28 14.93 -21.51
CA GLY A 145 4.58 14.23 -20.28
C GLY A 145 6.06 13.89 -20.12
N TRP A 146 6.34 13.10 -19.11
CA TRP A 146 7.69 12.64 -18.80
C TRP A 146 7.67 11.21 -18.26
N ASN A 147 8.84 10.57 -18.28
CA ASN A 147 9.09 9.31 -17.59
C ASN A 147 10.28 9.50 -16.65
N ASN A 148 10.23 8.90 -15.47
CA ASN A 148 11.35 8.79 -14.55
C ASN A 148 11.55 7.32 -14.14
N ASN A 149 12.78 6.98 -13.77
CA ASN A 149 13.15 5.65 -13.27
C ASN A 149 12.69 4.50 -14.18
N SER A 150 12.77 4.72 -15.50
CA SER A 150 12.38 3.73 -16.51
C SER A 150 13.55 2.76 -16.74
N TYR A 151 13.50 1.59 -16.09
CA TYR A 151 14.54 0.59 -16.16
C TYR A 151 14.07 -0.68 -16.85
N THR A 152 15.01 -1.31 -17.57
CA THR A 152 14.87 -2.69 -18.06
C THR A 152 15.75 -3.58 -17.19
N ILE A 153 15.13 -4.54 -16.54
CA ILE A 153 15.77 -5.48 -15.62
C ILE A 153 15.96 -6.78 -16.37
N ASP A 154 17.18 -7.33 -16.35
CA ASP A 154 17.54 -8.56 -17.06
C ASP A 154 17.73 -9.72 -16.06
N ALA A 155 17.07 -10.83 -16.29
CA ALA A 155 17.30 -12.09 -15.58
C ALA A 155 18.51 -12.81 -16.19
N GLN A 156 19.71 -12.38 -15.86
CA GLN A 156 20.93 -12.99 -16.40
C GLN A 156 21.16 -14.43 -15.90
N HIS A 157 20.55 -14.83 -14.81
CA HIS A 157 20.78 -16.12 -14.16
C HIS A 157 19.48 -16.86 -13.90
N GLY A 158 19.38 -18.06 -14.43
CA GLY A 158 18.44 -19.06 -13.98
C GLY A 158 17.43 -19.53 -15.03
N SER A 159 17.30 -20.83 -15.07
CA SER A 159 16.24 -21.59 -15.75
C SER A 159 14.91 -21.57 -14.98
N ALA A 160 14.65 -20.58 -14.16
CA ALA A 160 13.42 -20.49 -13.39
C ALA A 160 12.22 -20.39 -14.34
N LYS A 161 11.21 -21.24 -14.13
CA LYS A 161 9.97 -21.28 -14.91
C LYS A 161 9.23 -19.94 -14.87
N VAL A 162 9.34 -19.21 -13.75
CA VAL A 162 8.85 -17.84 -13.52
C VAL A 162 10.03 -17.02 -13.02
N PRO A 163 10.66 -16.18 -13.88
CA PRO A 163 11.88 -15.47 -13.51
C PRO A 163 11.62 -14.25 -12.60
N PHE A 164 10.42 -13.67 -12.66
CA PHE A 164 10.03 -12.50 -11.89
C PHE A 164 8.63 -12.63 -11.31
N TRP A 165 8.47 -12.07 -10.12
CA TRP A 165 7.19 -11.68 -9.56
C TRP A 165 7.07 -10.17 -9.50
N SER A 166 5.84 -9.66 -9.40
CA SER A 166 5.60 -8.23 -9.30
C SER A 166 4.47 -7.89 -8.34
N PHE A 167 4.63 -6.77 -7.64
CA PHE A 167 3.58 -6.07 -6.91
C PHE A 167 2.96 -5.02 -7.83
N GLN A 168 1.64 -5.11 -8.03
CA GLN A 168 0.83 -4.24 -8.85
C GLN A 168 0.03 -3.29 -7.95
N SER A 169 0.29 -1.99 -8.06
CA SER A 169 -0.29 -0.98 -7.17
C SER A 169 -1.64 -0.44 -7.62
N GLY A 170 -1.91 -0.46 -8.92
CA GLY A 170 -3.13 0.08 -9.49
C GLY A 170 -4.19 -1.00 -9.73
N SER A 171 -5.45 -0.64 -9.54
CA SER A 171 -6.58 -1.51 -9.89
C SER A 171 -7.01 -1.24 -11.32
N TYR A 172 -6.95 -2.24 -12.17
CA TYR A 172 -7.31 -2.21 -13.59
C TYR A 172 -8.53 -3.07 -13.91
N GLU A 173 -8.95 -3.87 -12.94
CA GLU A 173 -10.13 -4.72 -13.00
C GLU A 173 -10.72 -4.88 -11.59
N ARG A 174 -11.88 -5.51 -11.50
CA ARG A 174 -12.51 -5.84 -10.22
C ARG A 174 -11.73 -6.96 -9.52
N ARG A 175 -11.33 -6.73 -8.26
CA ARG A 175 -10.68 -7.72 -7.39
C ARG A 175 -9.40 -8.33 -7.95
N PRO A 176 -8.45 -7.52 -8.48
CA PRO A 176 -7.22 -8.03 -9.05
C PRO A 176 -6.32 -8.65 -7.98
N ASN A 177 -5.46 -9.57 -8.39
CA ASN A 177 -4.32 -9.98 -7.58
C ASN A 177 -3.29 -8.84 -7.56
N TRP A 178 -2.87 -8.43 -6.38
CA TRP A 178 -1.82 -7.41 -6.23
C TRP A 178 -0.42 -8.00 -6.43
N LEU A 179 -0.27 -9.30 -6.25
CA LEU A 179 0.98 -10.02 -6.49
C LEU A 179 0.77 -11.01 -7.61
N VAL A 180 1.59 -10.89 -8.65
CA VAL A 180 1.48 -11.73 -9.83
C VAL A 180 2.83 -12.23 -10.32
N PRO A 181 2.91 -13.49 -10.79
CA PRO A 181 4.07 -13.95 -11.56
C PRO A 181 4.07 -13.26 -12.92
N LEU A 182 5.22 -12.76 -13.36
CA LEU A 182 5.36 -12.17 -14.68
C LEU A 182 5.60 -13.25 -15.74
N HIS A 183 5.03 -13.04 -16.91
CA HIS A 183 5.19 -13.89 -18.09
C HIS A 183 5.42 -13.04 -19.35
N PRO A 184 6.04 -13.56 -20.41
CA PRO A 184 6.18 -12.84 -21.68
C PRO A 184 4.83 -12.35 -22.20
N GLY A 185 4.78 -11.07 -22.61
CA GLY A 185 3.56 -10.39 -23.02
C GLY A 185 2.78 -9.70 -21.90
N PHE A 186 3.17 -9.88 -20.63
CA PHE A 186 2.56 -9.13 -19.52
C PHE A 186 2.78 -7.62 -19.68
N ALA A 187 1.72 -6.84 -19.48
CA ALA A 187 1.78 -5.38 -19.46
C ALA A 187 0.64 -4.81 -18.62
N GLN A 188 0.98 -4.00 -17.61
CA GLN A 188 0.04 -3.27 -16.76
C GLN A 188 0.51 -1.83 -16.57
N GLN A 189 -0.41 -0.87 -16.64
CA GLN A 189 -0.09 0.55 -16.47
C GLN A 189 -0.09 1.01 -15.01
N ASN A 190 -0.81 0.34 -14.13
CA ASN A 190 -0.94 0.73 -12.72
C ASN A 190 -1.24 2.23 -12.56
N TYR A 191 -2.31 2.70 -13.22
CA TYR A 191 -2.72 4.10 -13.16
C TYR A 191 -3.30 4.42 -11.78
N LEU A 192 -2.77 5.45 -11.12
CA LEU A 192 -3.14 5.83 -9.76
C LEU A 192 -4.36 6.76 -9.67
N GLY A 193 -4.93 7.14 -10.78
CA GLY A 193 -6.23 7.81 -10.85
C GLY A 193 -7.36 6.83 -11.09
N MET A 194 -8.57 7.34 -11.19
CA MET A 194 -9.72 6.57 -11.63
C MET A 194 -9.72 6.44 -13.16
N ASN A 195 -9.79 5.22 -13.67
CA ASN A 195 -9.89 4.96 -15.11
C ASN A 195 -11.35 5.01 -15.60
N ALA A 196 -11.58 4.64 -16.87
CA ALA A 196 -12.93 4.69 -17.49
C ALA A 196 -13.93 3.74 -16.83
N SER A 197 -13.49 2.67 -16.18
CA SER A 197 -14.31 1.65 -15.52
C SER A 197 -14.41 1.80 -14.01
N ASP A 198 -14.09 2.96 -13.44
CA ASP A 198 -14.09 3.25 -12.00
C ASP A 198 -13.03 2.47 -11.19
N TYR A 199 -12.21 1.66 -11.86
CA TYR A 199 -11.07 1.01 -11.24
C TYR A 199 -9.85 1.91 -11.40
N GLY A 200 -8.99 1.91 -10.41
CA GLY A 200 -7.80 2.74 -10.40
C GLY A 200 -7.37 3.01 -8.97
N GLY A 201 -6.52 4.02 -8.81
CA GLY A 201 -5.95 4.35 -7.52
C GLY A 201 -4.92 3.33 -7.08
N GLY A 202 -4.45 3.48 -5.88
CA GLY A 202 -3.51 2.56 -5.27
C GLY A 202 -2.33 3.24 -4.59
N THR A 203 -1.40 2.41 -4.16
CA THR A 203 -0.16 2.86 -3.52
C THR A 203 0.83 3.32 -4.60
N PRO A 204 1.55 4.46 -4.42
CA PRO A 204 2.45 4.99 -5.45
C PRO A 204 3.79 4.22 -5.53
N ILE A 205 3.70 2.89 -5.57
CA ILE A 205 4.82 1.95 -5.58
C ILE A 205 4.46 0.81 -6.54
N ILE A 206 5.42 0.38 -7.33
CA ILE A 206 5.44 -0.97 -7.92
C ILE A 206 6.75 -1.63 -7.57
N ASP A 207 6.78 -2.96 -7.60
CA ASP A 207 7.97 -3.74 -7.35
C ASP A 207 8.06 -4.92 -8.30
N VAL A 208 9.29 -5.26 -8.67
CA VAL A 208 9.60 -6.46 -9.45
C VAL A 208 10.77 -7.16 -8.80
N TRP A 209 10.61 -8.44 -8.47
CA TRP A 209 11.66 -9.20 -7.82
C TRP A 209 11.85 -10.58 -8.44
N ARG A 210 13.04 -11.09 -8.26
CA ARG A 210 13.46 -12.47 -8.49
C ARG A 210 14.11 -13.00 -7.20
N ARG A 211 14.56 -14.24 -7.20
CA ARG A 211 15.03 -14.89 -5.97
C ARG A 211 16.20 -14.16 -5.27
N ASP A 212 17.04 -13.46 -6.02
CA ASP A 212 18.29 -12.88 -5.52
C ASP A 212 18.27 -11.36 -5.37
N VAL A 213 17.35 -10.68 -6.04
CA VAL A 213 17.24 -9.22 -6.01
C VAL A 213 15.88 -8.74 -6.48
N GLY A 214 15.42 -7.63 -5.89
CA GLY A 214 14.24 -6.89 -6.34
C GLY A 214 14.52 -5.39 -6.47
N ILE A 215 13.66 -4.73 -7.20
CA ILE A 215 13.64 -3.28 -7.41
C ILE A 215 12.23 -2.74 -7.28
N GLY A 216 12.07 -1.76 -6.39
CA GLY A 216 10.87 -0.95 -6.29
C GLY A 216 11.07 0.43 -6.90
N VAL A 217 10.05 0.94 -7.59
CA VAL A 217 10.01 2.32 -8.09
C VAL A 217 8.65 2.95 -7.79
N GLY A 218 8.62 4.28 -7.71
CA GLY A 218 7.42 5.04 -7.43
C GLY A 218 7.70 6.51 -7.14
N HIS A 219 6.80 7.17 -6.43
CA HIS A 219 7.01 8.56 -6.01
C HIS A 219 6.81 8.75 -4.50
N VAL A 220 7.44 9.79 -3.96
CA VAL A 220 7.37 10.17 -2.55
C VAL A 220 6.72 11.55 -2.34
N GLU A 221 5.87 11.96 -3.28
CA GLU A 221 5.10 13.19 -3.11
C GLU A 221 4.19 13.08 -1.88
N PRO A 222 3.97 14.18 -1.14
CA PRO A 222 3.15 14.17 0.07
C PRO A 222 1.63 14.10 -0.21
N ARG A 223 1.23 14.15 -1.48
CA ARG A 223 -0.16 14.07 -1.94
C ARG A 223 -0.28 13.11 -3.13
N PRO A 224 -1.45 12.50 -3.34
CA PRO A 224 -1.67 11.62 -4.49
C PRO A 224 -1.46 12.37 -5.81
N ARG A 225 -0.91 11.66 -6.80
CA ARG A 225 -0.64 12.18 -8.15
C ARG A 225 -1.22 11.24 -9.19
N LEU A 226 -1.74 11.80 -10.27
CA LEU A 226 -2.26 11.02 -11.41
C LEU A 226 -1.11 10.54 -12.28
N VAL A 227 -0.40 9.52 -11.83
CA VAL A 227 0.72 8.89 -12.53
C VAL A 227 0.41 7.44 -12.87
N SER A 228 1.12 6.89 -13.82
CA SER A 228 1.16 5.46 -14.11
C SER A 228 2.49 4.87 -13.64
N LEU A 229 2.43 3.65 -13.14
CA LEU A 229 3.60 2.86 -12.74
C LEU A 229 3.66 1.60 -13.61
N PRO A 230 4.06 1.72 -14.90
CA PRO A 230 4.00 0.60 -15.82
C PRO A 230 4.94 -0.52 -15.42
N VAL A 231 4.42 -1.74 -15.51
CA VAL A 231 5.19 -2.99 -15.44
C VAL A 231 4.93 -3.77 -16.72
N SER A 232 5.98 -4.26 -17.37
CA SER A 232 5.83 -5.14 -18.53
C SER A 232 6.95 -6.17 -18.59
N MET A 233 6.67 -7.31 -19.23
CA MET A 233 7.64 -8.35 -19.53
C MET A 233 7.61 -8.65 -21.04
N PRO A 234 8.42 -7.93 -21.84
CA PRO A 234 8.36 -8.05 -23.31
C PRO A 234 8.89 -9.40 -23.82
N ASN A 235 9.74 -10.07 -23.08
CA ASN A 235 10.29 -11.39 -23.40
C ASN A 235 10.62 -12.16 -22.10
N ALA A 236 11.02 -13.43 -22.24
CA ALA A 236 11.27 -14.33 -21.11
C ALA A 236 12.40 -13.92 -20.15
N ARG A 237 13.20 -12.90 -20.51
CA ARG A 237 14.38 -12.49 -19.74
C ARG A 237 14.27 -11.08 -19.15
N GLN A 238 13.40 -10.23 -19.69
CA GLN A 238 13.41 -8.81 -19.37
C GLN A 238 12.08 -8.35 -18.81
N ALA A 239 12.12 -7.72 -17.66
CA ALA A 239 11.03 -6.93 -17.10
C ALA A 239 11.34 -5.44 -17.21
N ARG A 240 10.30 -4.62 -17.37
CA ARG A 240 10.40 -3.16 -17.41
C ARG A 240 9.54 -2.54 -16.34
N VAL A 241 10.08 -1.50 -15.71
CA VAL A 241 9.40 -0.70 -14.69
C VAL A 241 9.63 0.78 -14.97
N GLY A 242 8.79 1.66 -14.40
CA GLY A 242 9.00 3.10 -14.51
C GLY A 242 7.89 3.89 -13.84
N VAL A 243 8.07 5.21 -13.79
CA VAL A 243 7.06 6.20 -13.38
C VAL A 243 6.76 7.06 -14.59
N GLN A 244 5.48 7.18 -14.97
CA GLN A 244 5.02 7.96 -16.12
C GLN A 244 3.99 8.98 -15.70
N TYR A 245 4.15 10.20 -16.17
CA TYR A 245 3.16 11.27 -16.04
C TYR A 245 2.76 11.77 -17.44
N ARG A 246 1.47 11.89 -17.68
CA ARG A 246 0.90 12.34 -18.93
C ARG A 246 0.03 13.56 -18.70
N ARG A 247 0.50 14.69 -19.17
CA ARG A 247 -0.23 15.96 -19.14
C ARG A 247 0.36 16.89 -20.18
N ASP A 248 -0.50 17.41 -21.03
CA ASP A 248 -0.13 18.42 -22.00
C ASP A 248 0.17 19.74 -21.30
N GLN A 249 1.33 20.30 -21.58
CA GLN A 249 1.76 21.62 -21.10
C GLN A 249 2.63 22.31 -22.12
N SER A 250 2.58 23.64 -22.10
CA SER A 250 3.47 24.50 -22.90
C SER A 250 4.61 24.99 -22.02
N LEU A 251 5.83 24.96 -22.57
CA LEU A 251 7.03 25.44 -21.91
C LEU A 251 7.65 26.58 -22.75
N GLN A 252 7.51 27.82 -22.30
CA GLN A 252 8.03 28.99 -22.99
C GLN A 252 9.57 28.99 -23.01
N ALA A 253 10.19 29.83 -23.83
CA ALA A 253 11.63 30.05 -23.83
C ALA A 253 12.10 30.47 -22.43
N GLY A 254 13.09 29.81 -21.86
CA GLY A 254 13.61 30.06 -20.53
C GLY A 254 12.81 29.43 -19.38
N GLU A 255 11.60 28.95 -19.60
CA GLU A 255 10.81 28.30 -18.56
C GLU A 255 11.33 26.91 -18.19
N SER A 256 11.01 26.50 -16.98
CA SER A 256 11.35 25.19 -16.44
C SER A 256 10.13 24.50 -15.84
N PHE A 257 10.12 23.16 -15.86
CA PHE A 257 9.20 22.37 -15.05
C PHE A 257 9.96 21.32 -14.26
N HIS A 258 9.41 20.95 -13.09
CA HIS A 258 9.90 19.89 -12.23
C HIS A 258 9.01 18.66 -12.39
N THR A 259 9.63 17.48 -12.43
CA THR A 259 8.89 16.22 -12.29
C THR A 259 8.54 16.00 -10.83
N PHE A 260 7.67 15.05 -10.54
CA PHE A 260 7.47 14.61 -9.17
C PHE A 260 8.75 13.95 -8.64
N ARG A 261 8.97 14.05 -7.31
CA ARG A 261 10.08 13.35 -6.67
C ARG A 261 9.81 11.86 -6.69
N THR A 262 10.64 11.13 -7.43
CA THR A 262 10.54 9.69 -7.62
C THR A 262 11.64 8.96 -6.86
N PHE A 263 11.52 7.64 -6.75
CA PHE A 263 12.52 6.85 -6.05
C PHE A 263 12.80 5.51 -6.75
N VAL A 264 13.98 4.98 -6.44
CA VAL A 264 14.39 3.61 -6.69
C VAL A 264 14.82 2.99 -5.37
N THR A 265 14.35 1.80 -5.07
CA THR A 265 14.86 1.00 -3.95
C THR A 265 15.24 -0.39 -4.41
N VAL A 266 16.21 -1.02 -3.73
CA VAL A 266 16.65 -2.40 -4.00
C VAL A 266 16.58 -3.24 -2.73
N HIS A 267 16.38 -4.55 -2.91
CA HIS A 267 16.26 -5.49 -1.80
C HIS A 267 16.64 -6.91 -2.24
N ASP A 268 16.87 -7.80 -1.29
CA ASP A 268 17.27 -9.21 -1.46
C ASP A 268 16.16 -10.22 -1.21
N ARG A 269 14.95 -9.74 -0.93
CA ARG A 269 13.75 -10.52 -0.65
C ARG A 269 12.63 -10.13 -1.61
N ASP A 270 11.39 -10.34 -1.22
CA ASP A 270 10.25 -9.89 -2.00
C ASP A 270 9.90 -8.41 -1.74
N TYR A 271 8.90 -7.92 -2.42
CA TYR A 271 8.36 -6.55 -2.40
C TYR A 271 8.09 -5.97 -1.00
N PHE A 272 7.91 -6.82 0.02
CA PHE A 272 7.63 -6.36 1.39
C PHE A 272 8.73 -5.44 1.93
N GLN A 273 9.99 -5.67 1.52
CA GLN A 273 11.11 -4.78 1.85
C GLN A 273 10.94 -3.37 1.28
N THR A 274 10.47 -3.27 0.04
CA THR A 274 10.14 -1.97 -0.59
C THR A 274 9.05 -1.24 0.19
N LEU A 275 7.98 -1.96 0.58
CA LEU A 275 6.89 -1.36 1.35
C LEU A 275 7.35 -0.86 2.72
N LEU A 276 8.18 -1.63 3.42
CA LEU A 276 8.76 -1.20 4.70
C LEU A 276 9.65 0.05 4.55
N THR A 277 10.51 0.06 3.54
CA THR A 277 11.40 1.20 3.25
C THR A 277 10.56 2.45 2.95
N TYR A 278 9.55 2.31 2.08
CA TYR A 278 8.64 3.39 1.73
C TYR A 278 7.87 3.93 2.95
N ARG A 279 7.23 3.05 3.75
CA ARG A 279 6.53 3.45 4.97
C ARG A 279 7.44 4.22 5.92
N ARG A 280 8.66 3.73 6.16
CA ARG A 280 9.64 4.40 7.02
C ARG A 280 10.04 5.77 6.48
N PHE A 281 10.24 5.89 5.17
CA PHE A 281 10.56 7.16 4.55
C PHE A 281 9.37 8.14 4.64
N MET A 282 8.16 7.70 4.31
CA MET A 282 6.96 8.54 4.39
C MET A 282 6.62 8.96 5.82
N SER A 283 6.94 8.13 6.83
CA SER A 283 6.77 8.56 8.23
C SER A 283 7.68 9.73 8.63
N LYS A 284 8.86 9.86 8.01
CA LYS A 284 9.70 11.08 8.14
C LYS A 284 9.04 12.31 7.51
N GLN A 285 8.15 12.12 6.55
CA GLN A 285 7.33 13.20 5.98
C GLN A 285 6.06 13.49 6.79
N GLY A 286 5.87 12.85 7.94
CA GLY A 286 4.74 13.07 8.83
C GLY A 286 3.56 12.12 8.64
N PHE A 287 3.65 11.11 7.79
CA PHE A 287 2.60 10.09 7.65
C PHE A 287 2.62 9.14 8.85
N GLN A 288 1.60 9.29 9.72
CA GLN A 288 1.42 8.46 10.90
C GLN A 288 0.09 7.69 10.77
N MET A 289 0.13 6.37 10.89
CA MET A 289 -1.07 5.56 10.84
C MET A 289 -1.93 5.80 12.09
N ALA A 290 -3.25 5.75 11.91
CA ALA A 290 -4.21 5.91 12.98
C ALA A 290 -4.08 4.78 14.01
N LYS A 291 -4.25 5.12 15.29
CA LYS A 291 -4.27 4.09 16.36
C LYS A 291 -5.62 3.38 16.38
N ALA A 292 -5.60 2.07 16.42
CA ALA A 292 -6.80 1.28 16.57
C ALA A 292 -7.22 1.15 18.06
N PRO A 293 -8.52 1.19 18.36
CA PRO A 293 -9.01 0.84 19.68
C PRO A 293 -8.86 -0.66 19.92
N GLU A 294 -8.79 -1.08 21.19
CA GLU A 294 -8.67 -2.50 21.54
C GLU A 294 -9.81 -3.36 20.95
N SER A 295 -11.01 -2.80 20.88
CA SER A 295 -12.17 -3.47 20.27
C SER A 295 -12.02 -3.77 18.79
N ALA A 296 -11.17 -3.06 18.07
CA ALA A 296 -10.93 -3.29 16.64
C ALA A 296 -10.30 -4.67 16.32
N PHE A 297 -9.74 -5.34 17.32
CA PHE A 297 -9.22 -6.70 17.21
C PHE A 297 -10.27 -7.78 17.52
N GLY A 298 -11.53 -7.41 17.73
CA GLY A 298 -12.62 -8.34 17.96
C GLY A 298 -13.16 -8.94 16.67
N ALA A 299 -13.62 -10.19 16.71
CA ALA A 299 -14.21 -10.86 15.56
C ALA A 299 -15.53 -10.20 15.12
N ILE A 300 -15.80 -10.19 13.82
CA ILE A 300 -16.91 -9.45 13.19
C ILE A 300 -17.94 -10.41 12.58
N TRP A 301 -19.21 -10.23 12.91
CA TRP A 301 -20.32 -10.76 12.13
C TRP A 301 -21.00 -9.62 11.35
N CYS A 302 -21.23 -9.84 10.05
CA CYS A 302 -21.83 -8.86 9.15
C CYS A 302 -23.19 -9.34 8.64
N ALA A 303 -24.19 -8.50 8.71
CA ALA A 303 -25.54 -8.81 8.23
C ALA A 303 -25.66 -8.88 6.70
N TRP A 304 -24.58 -8.60 5.94
CA TRP A 304 -24.57 -8.66 4.47
C TRP A 304 -24.99 -10.02 3.90
N GLY A 305 -24.83 -11.11 4.67
CA GLY A 305 -25.34 -12.43 4.27
C GLY A 305 -26.82 -12.44 3.92
N TYR A 306 -27.63 -11.58 4.56
CA TYR A 306 -29.03 -11.37 4.24
C TYR A 306 -29.28 -10.45 3.03
N GLY A 307 -28.21 -9.82 2.50
CA GLY A 307 -28.26 -8.90 1.36
C GLY A 307 -28.94 -7.58 1.66
N ARG A 308 -29.04 -6.74 0.64
CA ARG A 308 -29.60 -5.39 0.72
C ARG A 308 -31.06 -5.36 1.23
N ASN A 309 -31.81 -6.41 0.96
CA ASN A 309 -33.23 -6.51 1.35
C ASN A 309 -33.47 -7.16 2.73
N PHE A 310 -32.46 -7.18 3.58
CA PHE A 310 -32.58 -7.72 4.94
C PHE A 310 -33.78 -7.12 5.71
N LYS A 311 -34.32 -7.89 6.64
CA LYS A 311 -35.35 -7.43 7.59
C LYS A 311 -34.70 -7.23 8.96
N PRO A 312 -34.97 -6.15 9.70
CA PRO A 312 -34.46 -5.93 11.06
C PRO A 312 -34.61 -7.14 11.98
N GLN A 313 -35.75 -7.86 11.87
CA GLN A 313 -36.00 -9.07 12.64
C GLN A 313 -34.97 -10.18 12.38
N GLN A 314 -34.48 -10.35 11.13
CA GLN A 314 -33.45 -11.32 10.82
C GLN A 314 -32.14 -11.04 11.59
N VAL A 315 -31.76 -9.77 11.73
CA VAL A 315 -30.60 -9.37 12.54
C VAL A 315 -30.84 -9.77 14.00
N TYR A 316 -32.00 -9.40 14.60
CA TYR A 316 -32.31 -9.75 15.99
C TYR A 316 -32.27 -11.25 16.25
N ASP A 317 -32.87 -12.04 15.37
CA ASP A 317 -33.00 -13.50 15.52
C ASP A 317 -31.63 -14.19 15.37
N THR A 318 -30.65 -13.54 14.71
CA THR A 318 -29.29 -14.08 14.53
C THR A 318 -28.37 -13.77 15.72
N LEU A 319 -28.60 -12.68 16.50
CA LEU A 319 -27.74 -12.30 17.61
C LEU A 319 -27.42 -13.43 18.61
N PRO A 320 -28.35 -14.34 18.98
CA PRO A 320 -28.03 -15.45 19.86
C PRO A 320 -26.96 -16.40 19.30
N ALA A 321 -26.97 -16.66 17.98
CA ALA A 321 -25.94 -17.48 17.33
C ALA A 321 -24.61 -16.74 17.27
N VAL A 322 -24.60 -15.45 16.94
CA VAL A 322 -23.41 -14.58 16.97
C VAL A 322 -22.78 -14.59 18.37
N LYS A 323 -23.58 -14.51 19.43
CA LYS A 323 -23.11 -14.53 20.83
C LYS A 323 -22.49 -15.86 21.22
N ARG A 324 -23.14 -16.98 20.87
CA ARG A 324 -22.62 -18.32 21.17
C ARG A 324 -21.26 -18.60 20.56
N MET A 325 -20.96 -17.99 19.42
CA MET A 325 -19.67 -18.14 18.74
C MET A 325 -18.61 -17.15 19.23
N GLY A 326 -18.98 -16.13 20.03
CA GLY A 326 -18.01 -15.22 20.64
C GLY A 326 -17.55 -14.07 19.74
N PHE A 327 -18.41 -13.61 18.82
CA PHE A 327 -18.14 -12.39 18.06
C PHE A 327 -18.22 -11.15 18.96
N THR A 328 -17.56 -10.09 18.51
CA THR A 328 -17.51 -8.80 19.24
C THR A 328 -18.30 -7.72 18.53
N TRP A 329 -18.30 -7.73 17.19
CA TRP A 329 -18.94 -6.73 16.36
C TRP A 329 -20.10 -7.29 15.58
N VAL A 330 -21.13 -6.47 15.45
CA VAL A 330 -22.28 -6.65 14.55
C VAL A 330 -22.28 -5.50 13.56
N THR A 331 -22.05 -5.81 12.28
CA THR A 331 -22.08 -4.83 11.20
C THR A 331 -23.43 -4.86 10.50
N LEU A 332 -24.14 -3.74 10.51
CA LEU A 332 -25.28 -3.50 9.63
C LEU A 332 -24.76 -2.96 8.31
N ASP A 333 -24.85 -3.79 7.28
CA ASP A 333 -24.30 -3.51 5.96
C ASP A 333 -25.27 -2.74 5.05
N ASP A 334 -24.96 -2.62 3.75
CA ASP A 334 -25.73 -1.91 2.73
C ASP A 334 -27.22 -2.33 2.73
N GLY A 335 -28.10 -1.34 2.55
CA GLY A 335 -29.56 -1.53 2.45
C GLY A 335 -30.37 -1.01 3.63
N TRP A 336 -29.75 -0.36 4.63
CA TRP A 336 -30.46 0.33 5.70
C TRP A 336 -31.06 1.68 5.23
N GLN A 337 -30.48 2.26 4.20
CA GLN A 337 -30.80 3.58 3.64
C GLN A 337 -31.83 3.51 2.51
N ASN A 338 -32.49 4.63 2.27
CA ASN A 338 -33.41 4.83 1.15
C ASN A 338 -32.68 4.89 -0.21
N ASN A 339 -31.58 5.65 -0.27
CA ASN A 339 -30.72 5.79 -1.46
C ASN A 339 -29.31 6.21 -1.06
N TYR A 340 -28.37 6.18 -2.01
CA TYR A 340 -27.05 6.77 -1.87
C TYR A 340 -27.15 8.29 -2.10
N GLY A 341 -26.56 9.06 -1.25
CA GLY A 341 -26.56 10.52 -1.30
C GLY A 341 -27.39 11.15 -0.18
N ASP A 342 -28.62 10.74 0.01
CA ASP A 342 -29.49 11.28 1.08
C ASP A 342 -29.26 10.62 2.44
N TRP A 343 -28.90 9.32 2.42
CA TRP A 343 -28.54 8.54 3.61
C TRP A 343 -29.61 8.60 4.71
N GLN A 344 -30.90 8.62 4.29
CA GLN A 344 -32.04 8.51 5.18
C GLN A 344 -32.41 7.04 5.41
N LEU A 345 -33.00 6.73 6.54
CA LEU A 345 -33.46 5.38 6.84
C LEU A 345 -34.57 4.94 5.86
N ASP A 346 -34.46 3.69 5.39
CA ASP A 346 -35.54 3.08 4.59
C ASP A 346 -36.80 2.91 5.45
N ALA A 347 -37.85 3.68 5.15
CA ALA A 347 -39.08 3.69 5.90
C ALA A 347 -39.85 2.34 5.91
N LYS A 348 -39.54 1.42 4.97
CA LYS A 348 -40.07 0.05 4.99
C LYS A 348 -39.46 -0.80 6.07
N LYS A 349 -38.16 -0.56 6.38
CA LYS A 349 -37.41 -1.28 7.39
C LYS A 349 -37.48 -0.62 8.77
N PHE A 350 -37.56 0.71 8.77
CA PHE A 350 -37.52 1.54 9.96
C PHE A 350 -38.76 2.51 9.93
N PRO A 351 -39.98 1.96 10.08
CA PRO A 351 -41.21 2.76 9.93
C PRO A 351 -41.37 3.89 10.95
N HIS A 352 -40.73 3.78 12.12
CA HIS A 352 -40.70 4.85 13.13
C HIS A 352 -39.40 5.68 13.07
N GLY A 353 -38.67 5.59 11.95
CA GLY A 353 -37.45 6.37 11.69
C GLY A 353 -36.35 6.11 12.70
N GLU A 354 -35.79 7.19 13.28
CA GLU A 354 -34.64 7.10 14.19
C GLU A 354 -34.90 6.30 15.47
N ALA A 355 -36.17 6.18 15.90
CA ALA A 355 -36.50 5.36 17.05
C ALA A 355 -36.18 3.88 16.81
N ASP A 356 -36.44 3.38 15.60
CA ASP A 356 -36.20 1.98 15.26
C ASP A 356 -34.70 1.65 15.16
N ILE A 357 -33.90 2.52 14.51
CA ILE A 357 -32.47 2.28 14.41
C ILE A 357 -31.77 2.39 15.77
N LYS A 358 -32.19 3.33 16.63
CA LYS A 358 -31.69 3.45 18.01
C LYS A 358 -32.06 2.21 18.84
N ALA A 359 -33.28 1.68 18.68
CA ALA A 359 -33.70 0.45 19.33
C ALA A 359 -32.87 -0.74 18.87
N MET A 360 -32.50 -0.82 17.57
CA MET A 360 -31.61 -1.87 17.04
C MET A 360 -30.23 -1.78 17.65
N VAL A 361 -29.62 -0.61 17.67
CA VAL A 361 -28.29 -0.40 18.26
C VAL A 361 -28.31 -0.74 19.75
N ASN A 362 -29.32 -0.29 20.48
CA ASN A 362 -29.48 -0.62 21.89
C ASN A 362 -29.62 -2.13 22.13
N ARG A 363 -30.37 -2.84 21.27
CA ARG A 363 -30.48 -4.31 21.36
C ARG A 363 -29.14 -5.00 21.10
N ILE A 364 -28.36 -4.55 20.12
CA ILE A 364 -27.00 -5.06 19.86
C ILE A 364 -26.11 -4.87 21.10
N HIS A 365 -26.16 -3.69 21.72
CA HIS A 365 -25.40 -3.39 22.94
C HIS A 365 -25.85 -4.24 24.15
N GLN A 366 -27.15 -4.45 24.33
CA GLN A 366 -27.69 -5.29 25.40
C GLN A 366 -27.24 -6.74 25.32
N GLU A 367 -27.00 -7.24 24.09
CA GLU A 367 -26.43 -8.56 23.87
C GLU A 367 -24.90 -8.60 24.10
N GLY A 368 -24.27 -7.45 24.33
CA GLY A 368 -22.85 -7.32 24.63
C GLY A 368 -21.94 -7.05 23.41
N PHE A 369 -22.52 -6.71 22.27
CA PHE A 369 -21.80 -6.42 21.06
C PHE A 369 -21.53 -4.92 20.86
N LYS A 370 -20.60 -4.61 19.98
CA LYS A 370 -20.41 -3.32 19.35
C LYS A 370 -21.16 -3.26 18.02
N ALA A 371 -21.71 -2.11 17.68
CA ALA A 371 -22.48 -1.89 16.46
C ALA A 371 -21.68 -1.06 15.44
N GLN A 372 -21.60 -1.53 14.20
CA GLN A 372 -20.95 -0.84 13.09
C GLN A 372 -21.94 -0.64 11.95
N LEU A 373 -21.91 0.54 11.30
CA LEU A 373 -22.76 0.85 10.16
C LEU A 373 -21.96 1.02 8.87
N TRP A 374 -22.39 0.33 7.83
CA TRP A 374 -21.89 0.46 6.48
C TRP A 374 -22.31 1.80 5.84
N TRP A 375 -21.43 2.37 5.05
CA TRP A 375 -21.67 3.61 4.36
C TRP A 375 -20.71 3.80 3.18
N SER A 376 -21.22 4.31 2.02
CA SER A 376 -20.42 4.62 0.84
C SER A 376 -20.28 6.14 0.66
N PRO A 377 -19.22 6.77 1.21
CA PRO A 377 -19.03 8.22 1.08
C PRO A 377 -18.75 8.64 -0.36
N LEU A 378 -19.00 9.93 -0.66
CA LEU A 378 -18.77 10.56 -1.98
C LEU A 378 -19.63 9.99 -3.13
N SER A 379 -20.59 9.11 -2.85
CA SER A 379 -21.55 8.59 -3.84
C SER A 379 -22.94 9.20 -3.63
N ALA A 380 -23.60 9.64 -4.71
CA ALA A 380 -24.98 10.12 -4.67
C ALA A 380 -25.69 9.73 -5.96
N VAL A 381 -26.88 9.11 -5.85
CA VAL A 381 -27.70 8.82 -7.04
C VAL A 381 -28.20 10.13 -7.66
N PRO A 382 -28.35 10.17 -9.00
CA PRO A 382 -28.69 11.41 -9.70
C PRO A 382 -29.98 12.09 -9.22
N ASP A 383 -30.94 11.30 -8.75
CA ASP A 383 -32.24 11.73 -8.25
C ASP A 383 -32.30 11.87 -6.73
N SER A 384 -31.17 11.77 -6.03
CA SER A 384 -31.11 12.11 -4.60
C SER A 384 -31.54 13.55 -4.37
N LYS A 385 -32.16 13.81 -3.22
CA LYS A 385 -32.47 15.16 -2.81
C LYS A 385 -31.24 16.05 -2.77
N LEU A 386 -30.11 15.51 -2.30
CA LEU A 386 -28.83 16.21 -2.27
C LEU A 386 -28.44 16.75 -3.66
N LEU A 387 -28.44 15.92 -4.70
CA LEU A 387 -28.04 16.34 -6.04
C LEU A 387 -29.13 17.06 -6.85
N THR A 388 -30.39 16.95 -6.44
CA THR A 388 -31.48 17.76 -7.03
C THR A 388 -31.52 19.17 -6.49
N GLU A 389 -31.18 19.36 -5.21
CA GLU A 389 -31.10 20.67 -4.55
C GLU A 389 -29.74 21.37 -4.75
N GLU A 390 -28.64 20.62 -4.77
CA GLU A 390 -27.26 21.12 -4.87
C GLU A 390 -26.50 20.37 -6.01
N PRO A 391 -26.92 20.53 -7.29
CA PRO A 391 -26.35 19.77 -8.40
C PRO A 391 -24.87 20.06 -8.67
N GLU A 392 -24.42 21.25 -8.24
CA GLU A 392 -23.02 21.67 -8.33
C GLU A 392 -22.07 20.87 -7.47
N LEU A 393 -22.53 20.06 -6.51
CA LEU A 393 -21.64 19.24 -5.68
C LEU A 393 -20.99 18.09 -6.46
N ALA A 394 -21.53 17.74 -7.62
CA ALA A 394 -21.04 16.66 -8.45
C ALA A 394 -19.70 17.00 -9.12
N LEU A 395 -18.80 16.02 -9.17
CA LEU A 395 -17.58 16.08 -9.96
C LEU A 395 -17.91 15.95 -11.46
N GLU A 396 -17.32 16.81 -12.29
CA GLU A 396 -17.50 16.80 -13.73
C GLU A 396 -16.23 16.39 -14.47
N ASN A 397 -16.43 15.66 -15.57
CA ASN A 397 -15.43 15.36 -16.58
C ASN A 397 -15.11 16.62 -17.43
N GLN A 398 -14.07 16.54 -18.25
CA GLN A 398 -13.67 17.64 -19.11
C GLN A 398 -14.71 18.04 -20.16
N ASP A 399 -15.63 17.15 -20.53
CA ASP A 399 -16.73 17.40 -21.43
C ASP A 399 -17.99 17.97 -20.75
N GLY A 400 -17.92 18.26 -19.46
CA GLY A 400 -19.02 18.79 -18.65
C GLY A 400 -20.02 17.72 -18.19
N SER A 401 -19.82 16.44 -18.50
CA SER A 401 -20.64 15.36 -17.97
C SER A 401 -20.27 15.04 -16.53
N ARG A 402 -21.26 14.67 -15.70
CA ARG A 402 -20.99 14.21 -14.35
C ARG A 402 -20.21 12.90 -14.35
N ARG A 403 -19.21 12.78 -13.50
CA ARG A 403 -18.45 11.54 -13.35
C ARG A 403 -19.30 10.50 -12.62
N LYS A 404 -19.46 9.35 -13.27
CA LYS A 404 -20.24 8.23 -12.73
C LYS A 404 -19.36 7.31 -11.86
N ILE A 405 -20.00 6.74 -10.85
CA ILE A 405 -19.58 5.57 -10.11
C ILE A 405 -20.50 4.44 -10.57
N SER A 406 -20.09 3.70 -11.59
CA SER A 406 -20.95 2.75 -12.31
C SER A 406 -21.48 1.63 -11.41
N TRP A 407 -20.69 1.21 -10.43
CA TRP A 407 -21.03 0.14 -9.50
C TRP A 407 -22.22 0.46 -8.60
N TRP A 408 -22.40 1.78 -8.28
CA TRP A 408 -23.44 2.26 -7.36
C TRP A 408 -24.55 3.04 -8.08
N ASP A 409 -24.55 3.05 -9.40
CA ASP A 409 -25.44 3.89 -10.23
C ASP A 409 -25.45 5.37 -9.79
N SER A 410 -24.33 5.86 -9.26
CA SER A 410 -24.21 7.15 -8.60
C SER A 410 -23.34 8.12 -9.37
N ASP A 411 -23.49 9.41 -9.06
CA ASP A 411 -22.54 10.47 -9.42
C ASP A 411 -21.52 10.63 -8.30
N TYR A 412 -20.32 11.06 -8.69
CA TYR A 412 -19.23 11.32 -7.76
C TYR A 412 -19.35 12.71 -7.16
N LEU A 413 -19.34 12.83 -5.82
CA LEU A 413 -19.24 14.11 -5.14
C LEU A 413 -17.79 14.56 -5.04
N CYS A 414 -17.51 15.85 -5.30
CA CYS A 414 -16.13 16.34 -5.27
C CYS A 414 -15.61 16.52 -3.83
N PRO A 415 -14.57 15.79 -3.38
CA PRO A 415 -14.05 15.87 -2.01
C PRO A 415 -13.37 17.20 -1.68
N ALA A 416 -13.03 18.02 -2.68
CA ALA A 416 -12.44 19.34 -2.50
C ALA A 416 -13.47 20.44 -2.20
N VAL A 417 -14.77 20.12 -2.29
CA VAL A 417 -15.86 21.09 -2.02
C VAL A 417 -16.18 21.08 -0.52
N PRO A 418 -16.04 22.22 0.19
CA PRO A 418 -16.26 22.27 1.64
C PRO A 418 -17.65 21.81 2.05
N ARG A 419 -18.68 22.13 1.26
CA ARG A 419 -20.06 21.70 1.51
C ARG A 419 -20.21 20.17 1.51
N VAL A 420 -19.49 19.45 0.62
CA VAL A 420 -19.44 17.99 0.59
C VAL A 420 -18.82 17.45 1.88
N VAL A 421 -17.71 18.04 2.33
CA VAL A 421 -17.02 17.65 3.56
C VAL A 421 -17.98 17.81 4.77
N GLU A 422 -18.59 19.00 4.93
CA GLU A 422 -19.47 19.27 6.08
C GLU A 422 -20.74 18.37 6.08
N TYR A 423 -21.27 18.08 4.90
CA TYR A 423 -22.40 17.14 4.78
C TYR A 423 -22.04 15.76 5.36
N HIS A 424 -20.90 15.23 4.96
CA HIS A 424 -20.45 13.91 5.41
C HIS A 424 -20.06 13.91 6.90
N LYS A 425 -19.43 14.98 7.41
CA LYS A 425 -19.15 15.13 8.86
C LYS A 425 -20.42 15.16 9.70
N ALA A 426 -21.48 15.81 9.21
CA ALA A 426 -22.77 15.83 9.90
C ALA A 426 -23.38 14.43 9.95
N LEU A 427 -23.29 13.66 8.86
CA LEU A 427 -23.76 12.27 8.83
C LEU A 427 -22.97 11.38 9.79
N VAL A 428 -21.66 11.49 9.84
CA VAL A 428 -20.81 10.76 10.80
C VAL A 428 -21.24 11.02 12.24
N ARG A 429 -21.46 12.29 12.61
CA ARG A 429 -21.93 12.66 13.95
C ARG A 429 -23.33 12.06 14.23
N LYS A 430 -24.22 12.13 13.28
CA LYS A 430 -25.58 11.55 13.39
C LYS A 430 -25.49 10.03 13.66
N ILE A 431 -24.68 9.29 12.90
CA ILE A 431 -24.53 7.83 13.06
C ILE A 431 -23.95 7.49 14.44
N LEU A 432 -22.89 8.16 14.86
CA LEU A 432 -22.16 7.80 16.08
C LEU A 432 -22.80 8.35 17.36
N LEU A 433 -23.33 9.58 17.33
CA LEU A 433 -23.92 10.23 18.52
C LEU A 433 -25.43 9.97 18.61
N ASP A 434 -26.18 10.29 17.53
CA ASP A 434 -27.64 10.28 17.62
C ASP A 434 -28.18 8.85 17.54
N TRP A 435 -27.60 7.99 16.67
CA TRP A 435 -28.00 6.59 16.53
C TRP A 435 -27.27 5.65 17.47
N GLY A 436 -26.06 6.05 17.94
CA GLY A 436 -25.30 5.33 18.97
C GLY A 436 -24.35 4.25 18.47
N PHE A 437 -24.09 4.13 17.17
CA PHE A 437 -23.13 3.17 16.63
C PHE A 437 -21.72 3.37 17.21
N ASP A 438 -20.93 2.30 17.23
CA ASP A 438 -19.54 2.29 17.74
C ASP A 438 -18.51 2.41 16.61
N GLY A 439 -18.93 2.28 15.36
CA GLY A 439 -18.03 2.36 14.22
C GLY A 439 -18.74 2.51 12.89
N LEU A 440 -17.91 2.78 11.88
CA LEU A 440 -18.29 2.95 10.48
C LEU A 440 -17.53 1.94 9.62
N LYS A 441 -18.19 1.34 8.64
CA LYS A 441 -17.57 0.62 7.54
C LYS A 441 -17.72 1.48 6.28
N LEU A 442 -16.62 2.11 5.86
CA LEU A 442 -16.56 2.87 4.61
C LEU A 442 -16.32 1.92 3.46
N ASP A 443 -17.14 1.96 2.42
CA ASP A 443 -17.06 1.02 1.32
C ASP A 443 -17.22 1.70 -0.05
N GLY A 444 -16.43 1.23 -1.01
CA GLY A 444 -16.53 1.65 -2.41
C GLY A 444 -15.19 1.67 -3.15
N GLN A 445 -15.20 1.15 -4.38
CA GLN A 445 -14.01 1.15 -5.25
C GLN A 445 -13.53 2.57 -5.59
N HIS A 446 -14.42 3.53 -5.58
CA HIS A 446 -14.18 4.93 -5.90
C HIS A 446 -13.41 5.70 -4.80
N MET A 447 -13.21 5.11 -3.63
CA MET A 447 -12.54 5.77 -2.50
C MET A 447 -11.00 5.82 -2.60
N ASN A 448 -10.39 5.09 -3.55
CA ASN A 448 -8.93 5.00 -3.67
C ASN A 448 -8.33 5.88 -4.75
N GLY A 449 -9.11 6.22 -5.75
CA GLY A 449 -8.68 7.08 -6.84
C GLY A 449 -9.84 7.90 -7.32
N ILE A 450 -9.61 9.17 -7.49
CA ILE A 450 -10.59 10.12 -7.99
C ILE A 450 -10.06 10.75 -9.28
N PRO A 451 -10.90 11.04 -10.27
CA PRO A 451 -10.44 11.75 -11.46
C PRO A 451 -10.25 13.24 -11.17
N ALA A 452 -9.58 13.93 -12.09
CA ALA A 452 -9.54 15.38 -12.12
C ALA A 452 -10.96 15.95 -12.29
N CYS A 453 -11.28 17.03 -11.57
CA CYS A 453 -12.58 17.70 -11.60
C CYS A 453 -12.54 18.96 -12.45
N TYR A 454 -13.43 19.04 -13.44
CA TYR A 454 -13.56 20.18 -14.35
C TYR A 454 -14.81 21.01 -14.09
N ASN A 455 -15.55 20.76 -13.00
CA ASN A 455 -16.75 21.53 -12.66
C ASN A 455 -16.38 23.00 -12.39
N PRO A 456 -16.87 23.96 -13.19
CA PRO A 456 -16.50 25.36 -13.05
C PRO A 456 -17.01 26.00 -11.75
N ALA A 457 -18.08 25.45 -11.15
CA ALA A 457 -18.63 25.93 -9.87
C ALA A 457 -17.68 25.71 -8.69
N HIS A 458 -16.72 24.78 -8.80
CA HIS A 458 -15.78 24.48 -7.73
C HIS A 458 -14.59 25.44 -7.66
N HIS A 459 -14.37 26.24 -8.71
CA HIS A 459 -13.26 27.22 -8.80
C HIS A 459 -11.89 26.65 -8.52
N HIS A 460 -11.64 25.37 -8.90
CA HIS A 460 -10.34 24.75 -8.76
C HIS A 460 -9.29 25.50 -9.58
N LYS A 461 -8.12 25.77 -8.99
CA LYS A 461 -6.97 26.34 -9.71
C LYS A 461 -6.44 25.36 -10.77
N ARG A 462 -6.57 24.07 -10.49
CA ARG A 462 -6.20 22.95 -11.36
C ARG A 462 -7.22 21.81 -11.17
N PRO A 463 -7.59 21.12 -12.23
CA PRO A 463 -8.54 20.00 -12.11
C PRO A 463 -8.10 18.89 -11.13
N GLU A 464 -6.79 18.71 -10.93
CA GLU A 464 -6.23 17.70 -10.03
C GLU A 464 -6.39 18.02 -8.54
N GLU A 465 -6.90 19.20 -8.17
CA GLU A 465 -7.17 19.53 -6.77
C GLU A 465 -8.18 18.58 -6.13
N SER A 466 -9.12 18.03 -6.89
CA SER A 466 -10.00 16.97 -6.42
C SER A 466 -9.22 15.73 -5.94
N VAL A 467 -8.21 15.33 -6.71
CA VAL A 467 -7.34 14.18 -6.39
C VAL A 467 -6.52 14.42 -5.15
N GLU A 468 -5.92 15.61 -5.06
CA GLU A 468 -5.07 16.02 -3.94
C GLU A 468 -5.86 16.24 -2.64
N ALA A 469 -7.15 16.54 -2.73
CA ALA A 469 -8.04 16.74 -1.58
C ALA A 469 -8.59 15.44 -0.98
N LEU A 470 -8.53 14.31 -1.68
CA LEU A 470 -9.12 13.06 -1.22
C LEU A 470 -8.62 12.61 0.17
N PRO A 471 -7.31 12.64 0.48
CA PRO A 471 -6.82 12.33 1.82
C PRO A 471 -7.34 13.29 2.89
N ASP A 472 -7.42 14.58 2.57
CA ASP A 472 -7.95 15.59 3.49
C ASP A 472 -9.43 15.35 3.81
N PHE A 473 -10.23 14.94 2.81
CA PHE A 473 -11.62 14.52 3.04
C PHE A 473 -11.71 13.36 4.04
N PHE A 474 -10.92 12.30 3.87
CA PHE A 474 -10.93 11.16 4.80
C PHE A 474 -10.37 11.52 6.18
N ARG A 475 -9.41 12.44 6.25
CA ARG A 475 -8.96 13.00 7.54
C ARG A 475 -10.13 13.66 8.28
N GLU A 476 -10.89 14.53 7.62
CA GLU A 476 -12.04 15.23 8.20
C GLU A 476 -13.12 14.23 8.68
N ILE A 477 -13.34 13.15 7.92
CA ILE A 477 -14.26 12.08 8.30
C ILE A 477 -13.76 11.35 9.56
N TYR A 478 -12.49 10.96 9.58
CA TYR A 478 -11.86 10.28 10.71
C TYR A 478 -11.88 11.16 11.97
N ASP A 479 -11.49 12.41 11.84
CA ASP A 479 -11.46 13.38 12.94
C ASP A 479 -12.86 13.64 13.48
N ALA A 480 -13.87 13.75 12.60
CA ALA A 480 -15.27 13.87 13.01
C ALA A 480 -15.74 12.62 13.78
N ALA A 481 -15.33 11.42 13.34
CA ALA A 481 -15.68 10.18 14.03
C ALA A 481 -15.03 10.08 15.42
N GLN A 482 -13.71 10.37 15.53
CA GLN A 482 -13.00 10.35 16.81
C GLN A 482 -13.46 11.46 17.75
N SER A 483 -13.84 12.62 17.23
CA SER A 483 -14.39 13.73 18.03
C SER A 483 -15.79 13.42 18.56
N ALA A 484 -16.63 12.77 17.75
CA ALA A 484 -17.97 12.36 18.14
C ALA A 484 -17.91 11.21 19.16
N LYS A 485 -17.11 10.19 18.89
CA LYS A 485 -17.00 9.01 19.76
C LYS A 485 -15.53 8.55 19.80
N PRO A 486 -14.74 8.98 20.80
CA PRO A 486 -13.34 8.58 20.92
C PRO A 486 -13.17 7.06 20.92
N GLY A 487 -12.26 6.55 20.10
CA GLY A 487 -12.07 5.12 19.91
C GLY A 487 -13.11 4.44 19.02
N SER A 488 -13.91 5.19 18.26
CA SER A 488 -14.78 4.63 17.24
C SER A 488 -13.97 3.90 16.17
N LEU A 489 -14.51 2.77 15.71
CA LEU A 489 -13.94 2.02 14.61
C LEU A 489 -14.24 2.72 13.28
N VAL A 490 -13.23 2.93 12.46
CA VAL A 490 -13.39 3.37 11.06
C VAL A 490 -12.69 2.33 10.18
N GLU A 491 -13.47 1.43 9.64
CA GLU A 491 -13.04 0.42 8.68
C GLU A 491 -13.07 1.00 7.27
N PHE A 492 -12.05 0.72 6.48
CA PHE A 492 -11.95 1.17 5.10
C PHE A 492 -11.91 -0.02 4.14
N CYS A 493 -12.98 -0.20 3.36
CA CYS A 493 -13.15 -1.26 2.39
C CYS A 493 -13.14 -0.68 0.96
N PRO A 494 -12.07 -0.88 0.17
CA PRO A 494 -12.03 -0.39 -1.20
C PRO A 494 -12.79 -1.27 -2.20
N CYS A 495 -13.75 -2.06 -1.77
CA CYS A 495 -14.63 -2.91 -2.60
C CYS A 495 -13.86 -3.74 -3.65
N GLY A 496 -12.78 -4.42 -3.21
CA GLY A 496 -11.95 -5.30 -4.04
C GLY A 496 -10.81 -4.61 -4.82
N THR A 497 -10.69 -3.27 -4.77
CA THR A 497 -9.60 -2.55 -5.42
C THR A 497 -8.37 -2.36 -4.50
N SER A 498 -7.32 -1.74 -5.02
CA SER A 498 -6.10 -1.43 -4.25
C SER A 498 -6.33 -0.28 -3.27
N TYR A 499 -5.50 -0.21 -2.23
CA TYR A 499 -5.52 0.92 -1.29
C TYR A 499 -4.69 2.10 -1.78
N SER A 500 -5.15 3.32 -1.55
CA SER A 500 -4.32 4.52 -1.64
C SER A 500 -3.53 4.69 -0.34
N PHE A 501 -2.20 4.79 -0.42
CA PHE A 501 -1.35 5.03 0.74
C PHE A 501 -1.74 6.31 1.50
N PHE A 502 -2.18 7.33 0.77
CA PHE A 502 -2.48 8.65 1.34
C PHE A 502 -3.75 8.68 2.20
N THR A 503 -4.65 7.70 2.03
CA THR A 503 -5.85 7.56 2.87
C THR A 503 -5.61 6.69 4.11
N MET A 504 -4.56 5.86 4.10
CA MET A 504 -4.25 4.93 5.20
C MET A 504 -4.11 5.57 6.59
N PRO A 505 -3.57 6.81 6.74
CA PRO A 505 -3.54 7.49 8.03
C PRO A 505 -4.91 7.84 8.63
N HIS A 506 -5.98 7.73 7.86
CA HIS A 506 -7.32 8.25 8.18
C HIS A 506 -8.38 7.16 8.37
N PHE A 507 -7.96 5.96 8.75
CA PHE A 507 -8.80 4.88 9.21
C PHE A 507 -8.01 3.96 10.15
N ASN A 508 -8.69 3.23 11.02
CA ASN A 508 -8.05 2.41 12.05
C ASN A 508 -8.39 0.91 11.93
N MET A 509 -8.94 0.48 10.79
CA MET A 509 -9.04 -0.92 10.37
C MET A 509 -9.03 -1.00 8.84
N SER A 510 -8.16 -1.83 8.31
CA SER A 510 -8.14 -2.22 6.89
C SER A 510 -8.81 -3.58 6.71
N VAL A 511 -9.22 -3.92 5.49
CA VAL A 511 -9.88 -5.19 5.18
C VAL A 511 -9.30 -5.83 3.92
N ALA A 512 -9.36 -7.16 3.77
CA ALA A 512 -8.99 -7.87 2.55
C ALA A 512 -9.81 -7.40 1.33
N SER A 513 -10.96 -6.86 1.58
CA SER A 513 -11.84 -6.23 0.60
C SER A 513 -12.23 -7.18 -0.53
N ASP A 514 -13.33 -7.87 -0.32
CA ASP A 514 -13.91 -8.82 -1.29
C ASP A 514 -12.90 -9.81 -1.90
N PRO A 515 -12.13 -10.57 -1.12
CA PRO A 515 -11.16 -11.50 -1.67
C PRO A 515 -11.88 -12.61 -2.46
N THR A 516 -11.28 -13.03 -3.57
CA THR A 516 -11.80 -14.13 -4.39
C THR A 516 -11.06 -15.44 -4.14
N SER A 517 -10.02 -15.43 -3.32
CA SER A 517 -9.22 -16.60 -2.99
C SER A 517 -8.53 -16.45 -1.63
N SER A 518 -8.16 -17.58 -1.04
CA SER A 518 -7.34 -17.65 0.18
C SER A 518 -5.97 -16.96 -0.02
N PHE A 519 -5.40 -17.05 -1.22
CA PHE A 519 -4.17 -16.34 -1.55
C PHE A 519 -4.36 -14.82 -1.50
N GLN A 520 -5.50 -14.29 -1.96
CA GLN A 520 -5.79 -12.85 -1.84
C GLN A 520 -5.88 -12.40 -0.39
N VAL A 521 -6.49 -13.18 0.50
CA VAL A 521 -6.52 -12.85 1.94
C VAL A 521 -5.09 -12.71 2.48
N ARG A 522 -4.20 -13.66 2.18
CA ARG A 522 -2.82 -13.65 2.68
C ARG A 522 -1.94 -12.58 2.02
N SER A 523 -1.98 -12.47 0.71
CA SER A 523 -1.15 -11.53 -0.04
C SER A 523 -1.53 -10.06 0.21
N LYS A 524 -2.83 -9.75 0.27
CA LYS A 524 -3.32 -8.42 0.67
C LYS A 524 -2.94 -8.11 2.12
N GLY A 525 -3.09 -9.09 3.02
CA GLY A 525 -2.68 -8.93 4.42
C GLY A 525 -1.18 -8.64 4.57
N LYS A 526 -0.32 -9.39 3.88
CA LYS A 526 1.13 -9.10 3.84
C LYS A 526 1.40 -7.68 3.34
N THR A 527 0.75 -7.26 2.26
CA THR A 527 0.89 -5.90 1.70
C THR A 527 0.49 -4.83 2.71
N ILE A 528 -0.69 -4.96 3.31
CA ILE A 528 -1.23 -3.99 4.27
C ILE A 528 -0.33 -3.91 5.51
N LYS A 529 0.14 -5.03 6.04
CA LYS A 529 1.10 -5.02 7.16
C LYS A 529 2.43 -4.36 6.79
N GLY A 530 2.88 -4.48 5.56
CA GLY A 530 4.04 -3.73 5.04
C GLY A 530 3.82 -2.22 5.05
N LEU A 531 2.65 -1.77 4.63
CA LEU A 531 2.31 -0.34 4.49
C LEU A 531 1.85 0.31 5.79
N MET A 532 1.04 -0.38 6.61
CA MET A 532 0.43 0.20 7.81
C MET A 532 1.11 -0.24 9.12
N GLY A 533 1.81 -1.37 9.13
CA GLY A 533 2.39 -1.96 10.34
C GLY A 533 1.42 -2.89 11.07
N ASP A 534 1.81 -3.27 12.28
CA ASP A 534 1.05 -4.25 13.08
C ASP A 534 0.05 -3.60 14.04
N ASP A 535 0.15 -2.30 14.28
CA ASP A 535 -0.71 -1.56 15.22
C ASP A 535 -2.12 -1.28 14.65
N VAL A 536 -2.28 -1.37 13.33
CA VAL A 536 -3.57 -1.24 12.64
C VAL A 536 -4.06 -2.63 12.26
N PRO A 537 -5.22 -3.08 12.77
CA PRO A 537 -5.75 -4.39 12.44
C PRO A 537 -6.06 -4.50 10.94
N TYR A 538 -5.74 -5.66 10.41
CA TYR A 538 -6.14 -6.11 9.09
C TYR A 538 -7.29 -7.10 9.25
N PHE A 539 -8.48 -6.79 8.74
CA PHE A 539 -9.60 -7.70 8.73
C PHE A 539 -9.52 -8.62 7.49
N GLY A 540 -9.53 -9.94 7.72
CA GLY A 540 -9.45 -10.94 6.64
C GLY A 540 -10.67 -11.00 5.73
N ASP A 541 -11.66 -10.14 5.98
CA ASP A 541 -12.98 -10.13 5.39
C ASP A 541 -13.83 -11.35 5.80
N HIS A 542 -14.96 -11.54 5.16
CA HIS A 542 -15.89 -12.60 5.47
C HIS A 542 -15.37 -13.94 4.93
N VAL A 543 -15.23 -14.93 5.79
CA VAL A 543 -14.64 -16.23 5.45
C VAL A 543 -15.34 -16.93 4.27
N GLU A 544 -16.62 -16.63 4.07
CA GLU A 544 -17.41 -17.19 2.97
C GLU A 544 -17.00 -16.64 1.59
N LEU A 545 -16.15 -15.62 1.52
CA LEU A 545 -15.65 -15.06 0.26
C LEU A 545 -14.41 -15.78 -0.26
N SER A 546 -13.65 -16.45 0.60
CA SER A 546 -12.45 -17.20 0.19
C SER A 546 -12.79 -18.57 -0.40
N ASP A 547 -11.79 -19.28 -0.95
CA ASP A 547 -11.94 -20.49 -1.78
C ASP A 547 -12.81 -21.58 -1.18
N ASN A 548 -12.69 -21.81 0.11
CA ASN A 548 -13.37 -22.91 0.80
C ASN A 548 -14.59 -22.46 1.60
N HIS A 549 -14.96 -21.20 1.53
CA HIS A 549 -16.05 -20.58 2.30
C HIS A 549 -15.95 -20.73 3.83
N ASP A 550 -14.82 -21.18 4.35
CA ASP A 550 -14.55 -21.39 5.77
C ASP A 550 -13.05 -21.34 6.13
N ASP A 551 -12.22 -20.76 5.26
CA ASP A 551 -10.76 -20.71 5.41
C ASP A 551 -10.30 -19.61 6.39
N PHE A 552 -10.55 -19.81 7.67
CA PHE A 552 -10.00 -18.93 8.73
C PHE A 552 -8.48 -19.04 8.85
N ALA A 553 -7.86 -20.13 8.38
CA ALA A 553 -6.41 -20.32 8.47
C ALA A 553 -5.64 -19.19 7.78
N SER A 554 -6.11 -18.71 6.62
CA SER A 554 -5.47 -17.60 5.92
C SER A 554 -5.53 -16.29 6.70
N ALA A 555 -6.65 -15.96 7.34
CA ALA A 555 -6.77 -14.77 8.18
C ALA A 555 -5.88 -14.89 9.44
N LEU A 556 -5.89 -16.05 10.13
CA LEU A 556 -5.03 -16.30 11.30
C LEU A 556 -3.55 -16.19 10.96
N ALA A 557 -3.14 -16.79 9.85
CA ALA A 557 -1.75 -16.86 9.41
C ALA A 557 -1.10 -15.50 9.20
N ILE A 558 -1.90 -14.53 8.78
CA ILE A 558 -1.47 -13.16 8.51
C ILE A 558 -1.61 -12.26 9.75
N GLY A 559 -2.13 -12.79 10.87
CA GLY A 559 -2.52 -11.99 12.02
C GLY A 559 -3.66 -11.04 11.67
N GLY A 560 -4.61 -11.51 10.89
CA GLY A 560 -5.83 -10.78 10.55
C GLY A 560 -6.92 -10.96 11.61
N VAL A 561 -7.85 -10.02 11.67
CA VAL A 561 -9.14 -10.15 12.36
C VAL A 561 -10.01 -11.09 11.52
N VAL A 562 -10.77 -11.95 12.18
CA VAL A 562 -11.64 -12.91 11.52
C VAL A 562 -13.09 -12.43 11.50
N GLY A 563 -13.83 -12.81 10.47
CA GLY A 563 -15.23 -12.48 10.36
C GLY A 563 -16.01 -13.37 9.41
N THR A 564 -17.33 -13.19 9.45
CA THR A 564 -18.29 -13.98 8.69
C THR A 564 -19.54 -13.18 8.41
N GLN A 565 -20.29 -13.61 7.41
CA GLN A 565 -21.61 -13.08 7.06
C GLN A 565 -22.66 -14.19 7.00
N PHE A 566 -22.52 -15.21 7.83
CA PHE A 566 -23.49 -16.31 7.86
C PHE A 566 -24.92 -15.84 8.11
N VAL A 567 -25.87 -16.61 7.59
CA VAL A 567 -27.31 -16.46 7.83
C VAL A 567 -27.86 -17.69 8.50
N LEU A 568 -28.95 -17.53 9.26
CA LEU A 568 -29.70 -18.67 9.78
C LEU A 568 -30.58 -19.25 8.65
N PRO A 569 -30.49 -20.55 8.32
CA PRO A 569 -31.24 -21.16 7.22
C PRO A 569 -32.77 -20.96 7.36
N SER A 570 -33.30 -20.94 8.59
CA SER A 570 -34.72 -20.72 8.87
C SER A 570 -35.23 -19.30 8.54
N LEU A 571 -34.32 -18.35 8.28
CA LEU A 571 -34.65 -16.94 8.05
C LEU A 571 -34.45 -16.51 6.60
N VAL A 572 -34.13 -17.41 5.70
CA VAL A 572 -33.85 -17.12 4.28
C VAL A 572 -34.63 -18.04 3.35
N ASP A 573 -35.08 -17.49 2.23
CA ASP A 573 -35.82 -18.25 1.21
C ASP A 573 -34.88 -19.02 0.28
N LYS A 574 -33.63 -18.58 0.17
CA LYS A 574 -32.60 -19.21 -0.69
C LYS A 574 -31.43 -19.68 0.14
N HIS A 575 -31.16 -20.96 0.04
CA HIS A 575 -30.06 -21.61 0.71
C HIS A 575 -28.76 -21.57 -0.11
N GLY A 576 -27.60 -21.51 0.57
CA GLY A 576 -26.32 -21.45 -0.12
C GLY A 576 -25.11 -21.31 0.80
N LYS A 577 -24.07 -20.72 0.28
CA LYS A 577 -22.77 -20.61 0.96
C LYS A 577 -22.77 -19.81 2.28
N PHE A 578 -23.82 -19.06 2.54
CA PHE A 578 -23.94 -18.29 3.78
C PHE A 578 -24.71 -19.03 4.88
N ASP A 579 -25.31 -20.16 4.59
CA ASP A 579 -26.08 -20.92 5.56
C ASP A 579 -25.23 -21.41 6.73
N LEU A 580 -25.63 -21.10 7.95
CA LEU A 580 -25.05 -21.63 9.16
C LEU A 580 -25.61 -23.02 9.44
N THR A 581 -24.96 -24.07 8.89
CA THR A 581 -25.29 -25.45 9.25
C THR A 581 -24.69 -25.82 10.60
N PRO A 582 -25.17 -26.88 11.29
CA PRO A 582 -24.59 -27.31 12.55
C PRO A 582 -23.09 -27.64 12.46
N GLU A 583 -22.64 -28.24 11.34
CA GLU A 583 -21.23 -28.55 11.10
C GLU A 583 -20.42 -27.26 10.95
N ARG A 584 -20.94 -26.28 10.23
CA ARG A 584 -20.30 -24.98 10.03
C ARG A 584 -20.24 -24.20 11.34
N GLU A 585 -21.31 -24.18 12.14
CA GLU A 585 -21.32 -23.55 13.46
C GLU A 585 -20.22 -24.13 14.36
N LYS A 586 -20.08 -25.45 14.40
CA LYS A 586 -19.03 -26.14 15.17
C LYS A 586 -17.63 -25.77 14.67
N ASN A 587 -17.43 -25.71 13.35
CA ASN A 587 -16.17 -25.30 12.75
C ASN A 587 -15.84 -23.85 13.09
N TYR A 588 -16.81 -22.93 12.96
CA TYR A 588 -16.62 -21.53 13.29
C TYR A 588 -16.29 -21.34 14.78
N GLN A 589 -16.96 -22.03 15.68
CA GLN A 589 -16.66 -21.99 17.11
C GLN A 589 -15.21 -22.44 17.39
N LYS A 590 -14.71 -23.52 16.75
CA LYS A 590 -13.30 -23.97 16.88
C LYS A 590 -12.33 -22.85 16.48
N TRP A 591 -12.55 -22.25 15.31
CA TRP A 591 -11.66 -21.22 14.79
C TRP A 591 -11.72 -19.90 15.60
N LEU A 592 -12.89 -19.50 16.03
CA LEU A 592 -13.06 -18.31 16.88
C LEU A 592 -12.43 -18.50 18.26
N GLN A 593 -12.52 -19.71 18.84
CA GLN A 593 -11.82 -20.03 20.08
C GLN A 593 -10.31 -19.92 19.89
N LEU A 594 -9.75 -20.51 18.82
CA LEU A 594 -8.33 -20.39 18.48
C LEU A 594 -7.91 -18.92 18.26
N TYR A 595 -8.73 -18.16 17.55
CA TYR A 595 -8.50 -16.73 17.33
C TYR A 595 -8.38 -15.97 18.65
N GLN A 596 -9.31 -16.18 19.59
CA GLN A 596 -9.29 -15.55 20.91
C GLN A 596 -8.09 -16.01 21.73
N GLU A 597 -7.83 -17.33 21.79
CA GLU A 597 -6.73 -17.92 22.56
C GLU A 597 -5.36 -17.45 22.08
N LYS A 598 -5.08 -17.55 20.76
CA LYS A 598 -3.78 -17.18 20.20
C LYS A 598 -3.65 -15.66 20.01
N SER A 599 -4.75 -14.96 19.71
CA SER A 599 -4.80 -13.50 19.49
C SER A 599 -3.68 -13.01 18.56
N LEU A 600 -3.45 -13.71 17.45
CA LEU A 600 -2.32 -13.45 16.53
C LEU A 600 -2.44 -12.11 15.82
N SER A 601 -3.64 -11.53 15.76
CA SER A 601 -3.88 -10.18 15.24
C SER A 601 -3.15 -9.08 16.01
N ARG A 602 -2.72 -9.36 17.24
CA ARG A 602 -1.88 -8.48 18.07
C ARG A 602 -0.40 -8.87 18.07
N GLY A 603 0.01 -9.78 17.21
CA GLY A 603 1.39 -10.20 17.05
C GLY A 603 2.14 -9.37 16.03
N GLN A 604 3.47 -9.44 16.06
CA GLN A 604 4.34 -8.85 15.08
C GLN A 604 4.44 -9.76 13.83
N TYR A 605 4.03 -9.29 12.69
CA TYR A 605 4.18 -10.00 11.42
C TYR A 605 5.61 -9.86 10.87
N LEU A 606 6.27 -10.99 10.61
CA LEU A 606 7.67 -11.03 10.15
C LEU A 606 7.74 -11.29 8.63
N GLY A 607 7.20 -10.38 7.84
CA GLY A 607 7.01 -10.53 6.40
C GLY A 607 8.29 -10.62 5.56
N THR A 608 9.46 -10.34 6.14
CA THR A 608 10.76 -10.42 5.48
C THR A 608 11.42 -11.80 5.54
N LEU A 609 10.84 -12.75 6.26
CA LEU A 609 11.48 -14.07 6.44
C LEU A 609 11.32 -15.00 5.26
N TYR A 610 10.21 -14.87 4.51
CA TYR A 610 9.90 -15.74 3.39
C TYR A 610 9.38 -14.94 2.20
N ASP A 611 9.79 -15.35 1.00
CA ASP A 611 9.50 -14.65 -0.26
C ASP A 611 8.29 -15.28 -0.96
N ILE A 612 7.29 -14.49 -1.24
CA ILE A 612 6.20 -14.94 -2.10
C ILE A 612 6.74 -15.24 -3.50
N GLY A 613 6.35 -16.40 -4.04
CA GLY A 613 6.72 -16.87 -5.36
C GLY A 613 8.00 -17.68 -5.44
N PHE A 614 8.88 -17.62 -4.43
CA PHE A 614 10.17 -18.33 -4.44
C PHE A 614 10.39 -19.29 -3.28
N ASP A 615 9.81 -19.02 -2.11
CA ASP A 615 9.83 -19.97 -0.98
C ASP A 615 8.60 -20.87 -1.05
N LEU A 616 8.82 -22.16 -0.94
CA LEU A 616 7.77 -23.19 -0.96
C LEU A 616 7.94 -24.13 0.23
N PRO A 617 6.82 -24.48 0.90
CA PRO A 617 5.47 -23.96 0.71
C PRO A 617 5.39 -22.45 1.02
N GLU A 618 4.34 -21.74 0.55
CA GLU A 618 4.09 -20.34 0.94
C GLU A 618 4.03 -20.26 2.46
N THR A 619 4.82 -19.35 3.07
CA THR A 619 4.99 -19.32 4.52
C THR A 619 4.83 -17.91 5.08
N HIS A 620 4.06 -17.82 6.16
CA HIS A 620 3.86 -16.58 6.94
C HIS A 620 4.26 -16.79 8.39
N VAL A 621 4.78 -15.74 9.02
CA VAL A 621 5.31 -15.85 10.39
C VAL A 621 4.85 -14.68 11.25
N ILE A 622 4.40 -15.01 12.46
CA ILE A 622 4.04 -14.03 13.50
C ILE A 622 4.85 -14.31 14.74
N ARG A 623 5.43 -13.27 15.34
CA ARG A 623 6.04 -13.33 16.67
C ARG A 623 5.08 -12.75 17.70
N LYS A 624 4.83 -13.49 18.78
CA LYS A 624 4.02 -13.02 19.90
C LYS A 624 4.41 -13.72 21.20
N ASN A 625 4.56 -12.95 22.28
CA ASN A 625 4.85 -13.50 23.63
C ASN A 625 6.01 -14.50 23.64
N GLN A 626 7.14 -14.15 22.99
CA GLN A 626 8.35 -15.00 22.84
C GLN A 626 8.12 -16.33 22.10
N LYS A 627 6.97 -16.51 21.47
CA LYS A 627 6.68 -17.62 20.58
C LYS A 627 6.72 -17.17 19.13
N MET A 628 7.05 -18.14 18.27
CA MET A 628 6.97 -17.98 16.82
C MET A 628 5.84 -18.85 16.29
N TYR A 629 4.97 -18.26 15.48
CA TYR A 629 3.85 -18.92 14.83
C TYR A 629 4.10 -18.93 13.32
N TYR A 630 4.21 -20.14 12.77
CA TYR A 630 4.44 -20.35 11.34
C TYR A 630 3.18 -20.93 10.70
N ALA A 631 2.83 -20.43 9.54
CA ALA A 631 1.74 -20.93 8.74
C ALA A 631 2.25 -21.27 7.35
N PHE A 632 2.12 -22.53 6.98
CA PHE A 632 2.53 -23.10 5.70
C PHE A 632 1.32 -23.39 4.84
N PHE A 633 1.35 -23.02 3.56
CA PHE A 633 0.26 -23.21 2.61
C PHE A 633 0.76 -23.88 1.33
N ALA A 634 0.10 -24.97 0.94
CA ALA A 634 0.24 -25.69 -0.32
C ALA A 634 -0.99 -26.57 -0.53
N GLU A 635 -1.39 -26.83 -1.76
CA GLU A 635 -2.47 -27.80 -2.03
C GLU A 635 -2.17 -29.18 -1.44
N GLN A 636 -0.95 -29.66 -1.62
CA GLN A 636 -0.40 -30.85 -1.01
C GLN A 636 1.08 -30.61 -0.71
N TRP A 637 1.55 -31.06 0.45
CA TRP A 637 2.96 -31.00 0.83
C TRP A 637 3.38 -32.28 1.55
N THR A 638 4.56 -32.78 1.22
CA THR A 638 5.25 -33.81 1.96
C THR A 638 6.74 -33.56 1.86
N GLY A 639 7.41 -33.32 2.99
CA GLY A 639 8.83 -33.03 2.99
C GLY A 639 9.28 -32.14 4.14
N ASN A 640 10.50 -31.63 4.02
CA ASN A 640 11.09 -30.72 4.98
C ASN A 640 10.42 -29.35 4.94
N LEU A 641 10.20 -28.81 6.13
CA LEU A 641 9.79 -27.43 6.38
C LEU A 641 10.92 -26.70 7.11
N GLU A 642 11.18 -25.46 6.71
CA GLU A 642 12.21 -24.62 7.31
C GLU A 642 11.58 -23.56 8.20
N LEU A 643 12.12 -23.37 9.42
CA LEU A 643 11.74 -22.34 10.37
C LEU A 643 12.84 -21.28 10.44
N ARG A 644 12.58 -20.09 9.90
CA ARG A 644 13.51 -18.95 9.92
C ARG A 644 13.15 -17.96 11.02
N GLY A 645 14.13 -17.20 11.48
CA GLY A 645 13.93 -16.11 12.46
C GLY A 645 13.87 -16.56 13.91
N LEU A 646 14.27 -17.79 14.20
CA LEU A 646 14.49 -18.29 15.57
C LEU A 646 15.80 -17.73 16.13
N ASP A 647 15.89 -17.63 17.46
CA ASP A 647 17.16 -17.39 18.16
C ASP A 647 17.98 -18.70 18.22
N ASP A 648 19.28 -18.62 18.51
CA ASP A 648 20.14 -19.82 18.68
C ASP A 648 19.85 -20.53 20.03
N ARG A 649 18.70 -21.20 20.10
CA ARG A 649 18.26 -22.01 21.25
C ARG A 649 17.30 -23.12 20.81
N ALA A 650 16.91 -23.97 21.75
CA ALA A 650 15.95 -25.06 21.47
C ALA A 650 14.50 -24.53 21.46
N TYR A 651 13.70 -25.09 20.56
CA TYR A 651 12.27 -24.81 20.43
C TYR A 651 11.48 -26.09 20.35
N HIS A 652 10.37 -26.18 21.05
CA HIS A 652 9.37 -27.23 20.91
C HIS A 652 8.35 -26.78 19.85
N VAL A 653 8.12 -27.61 18.84
CA VAL A 653 7.26 -27.33 17.67
C VAL A 653 6.01 -28.17 17.74
N VAL A 654 4.85 -27.53 17.74
CA VAL A 654 3.54 -28.20 17.84
C VAL A 654 2.56 -27.59 16.83
N ASP A 655 1.81 -28.43 16.12
CA ASP A 655 0.61 -28.00 15.38
C ASP A 655 -0.44 -27.51 16.39
N TYR A 656 -0.80 -26.25 16.35
CA TYR A 656 -1.72 -25.70 17.34
C TYR A 656 -3.20 -25.86 16.95
N ILE A 657 -3.50 -26.50 15.80
CA ILE A 657 -4.86 -26.86 15.38
C ILE A 657 -5.25 -28.22 15.92
N ASP A 658 -4.37 -29.20 15.74
CA ASP A 658 -4.65 -30.61 16.02
C ASP A 658 -3.78 -31.16 17.18
N GLY A 659 -2.88 -30.35 17.74
CA GLY A 659 -2.01 -30.75 18.85
C GLY A 659 -0.88 -31.70 18.49
N LYS A 660 -0.59 -31.91 17.20
CA LYS A 660 0.47 -32.80 16.75
C LYS A 660 1.84 -32.26 17.15
N ASP A 661 2.62 -33.09 17.87
CA ASP A 661 3.97 -32.77 18.31
C ASP A 661 4.99 -33.13 17.20
N PHE A 662 5.83 -32.16 16.80
CA PHE A 662 6.94 -32.34 15.87
C PHE A 662 8.30 -32.40 16.58
N GLY A 663 8.32 -32.35 17.92
CA GLY A 663 9.53 -32.47 18.72
C GLY A 663 10.28 -31.17 18.91
N ILE A 664 11.60 -31.30 19.18
CA ILE A 664 12.49 -30.21 19.50
C ILE A 664 13.39 -29.93 18.31
N VAL A 665 13.48 -28.66 17.94
CA VAL A 665 14.38 -28.15 16.90
C VAL A 665 15.31 -27.08 17.49
N ARG A 666 16.40 -26.70 16.82
CA ARG A 666 17.33 -25.66 17.24
C ARG A 666 17.49 -24.59 16.18
N GLY A 667 17.32 -23.31 16.59
CA GLY A 667 17.59 -22.14 15.75
C GLY A 667 19.08 -21.91 15.47
N PRO A 668 19.43 -20.88 14.66
CA PRO A 668 18.56 -19.82 14.13
C PRO A 668 17.68 -20.24 12.93
N ILE A 669 18.08 -21.26 12.19
CA ILE A 669 17.32 -21.90 11.11
C ILE A 669 17.14 -23.35 11.51
N ALA A 670 15.89 -23.79 11.57
CA ALA A 670 15.55 -25.14 11.98
C ALA A 670 14.73 -25.86 10.91
N HIS A 671 14.71 -27.20 10.94
CA HIS A 671 13.98 -28.01 9.98
C HIS A 671 13.20 -29.12 10.71
N PHE A 672 12.04 -29.44 10.18
CA PHE A 672 11.28 -30.63 10.56
C PHE A 672 10.53 -31.18 9.33
N THR A 673 10.12 -32.43 9.38
CA THR A 673 9.39 -33.07 8.28
C THR A 673 7.90 -33.15 8.59
N ALA A 674 7.06 -32.73 7.65
CA ALA A 674 5.61 -32.85 7.76
C ALA A 674 4.95 -33.15 6.42
N GLY A 675 3.74 -33.74 6.49
CA GLY A 675 2.81 -33.84 5.38
C GLY A 675 1.50 -33.15 5.78
N PHE A 676 0.95 -32.34 4.86
CA PHE A 676 -0.34 -31.67 5.06
C PHE A 676 -1.03 -31.41 3.71
N SER A 677 -2.32 -31.11 3.79
CA SER A 677 -3.13 -30.60 2.70
C SER A 677 -3.66 -29.23 3.06
N LYS A 678 -3.61 -28.29 2.13
CA LYS A 678 -4.01 -26.90 2.23
C LYS A 678 -3.17 -26.05 3.18
N HIS A 679 -3.09 -26.38 4.46
CA HIS A 679 -2.29 -25.63 5.43
C HIS A 679 -1.76 -26.49 6.58
N LEU A 680 -0.71 -25.97 7.22
CA LEU A 680 -0.18 -26.45 8.49
C LEU A 680 0.18 -25.22 9.34
N LEU A 681 -0.37 -25.15 10.55
CA LEU A 681 -0.19 -24.03 11.47
C LEU A 681 0.53 -24.50 12.74
N VAL A 682 1.79 -24.08 12.91
CA VAL A 682 2.60 -24.52 14.05
C VAL A 682 3.06 -23.37 14.94
N GLU A 683 3.12 -23.62 16.23
CA GLU A 683 3.82 -22.75 17.18
C GLU A 683 5.17 -23.36 17.57
N ALA A 684 6.21 -22.52 17.64
CA ALA A 684 7.52 -22.85 18.16
C ALA A 684 7.73 -22.09 19.46
N THR A 685 7.81 -22.83 20.56
CA THR A 685 7.98 -22.28 21.92
C THR A 685 9.39 -22.55 22.42
N SER A 686 10.11 -21.53 22.87
CA SER A 686 11.46 -21.68 23.42
C SER A 686 11.44 -22.54 24.71
N LYS A 687 12.44 -23.43 24.82
CA LYS A 687 12.72 -24.21 26.04
C LYS A 687 13.74 -23.52 26.90
#